data_da18b3345ad8444786e8bb6e4ba8b0b4
#
_entry.id   da18b3345ad8444786e8bb6e4ba8b0b4
#
_cell.length_a   1.000
_cell.length_b   1.000
_cell.length_c   1.000
_cell.angle_alpha   90.00
_cell.angle_beta   90.00
_cell.angle_gamma   90.00
#
_symmetry.space_group_name_H-M   'P 1'
#
loop_
_entity.id
_entity.type
_entity.pdbx_description
1 polymer ?
#
loop_
_entity_poly.entity_id
_entity_poly.type
_entity_poly.pdbx_seq_one_letter_code
_entity_poly.pdbx_strand_id
1 'polypeptide(L)'
;MIRLLHTLTRIIFVVIVLVVVIGGAGAGAVFAYYGRDLPSLDKLDNYVPAIGTKVYAGDGTLLADFAAENRVFVPIGKIPKIVKDAFIAAEDHDFYTHKGIDPAAVLRAAATDVFRLRRGERPIGASTITQQVVRHFLLTNEVSISRKIKEILLAYKIDSQLSKDRILEIYLNETYLGAGSYGVAAAAQTYFGKPLDQLTTAQAAFLAALPKAPSNYNPLRYAKAAKARRDWVLASMADTGAITAAQAKAAIAEPLGVTLKQAEPDHPVGYFAEEVRRELIAQFGEKAIYEGGMTVRTSFLPQDQAMANHAFHDGLVAYDRRHGWRGPVQHFATPAAAEAGLSRIDKDPGVATWRLAAVTRVDSTGADIVVKGGGRAHIPASEFAWAHRTLPDQRLGPAPRTPGEVVAAGDVIWVEPLNGSATTGYNRGRAQTEPLYGLRQVPDIDGGFVVLDPKTGRVLAMVGGWDVNSSQFNRVTQAWRQEGSAIKPLVYVTAMEKGYTPDSVVDDSPIELSQGPGLPLWKPVNYEGTSGGPSTLRDALIHSKNLVTARLATMIGMESIAQTVQSFDVMDRMPLYYSMALGAGDTTLLRLTAAYGMLDNGGHWLLPSMIDTVQDRTGKIVYQKGVGSCAGCYIAVKTAGAADPEFKASGAPDPKTAGVPSAEFAADTVLYKPTRPDPLVTPEADYEILSMMQGVVQQGTGIEVAAVGKPLAGKTGTTNDFKDAWFVGFSPNLAAGGFVGFDNPRTLGNNETGGHVAAPIFRDFMAAALKNSPPTPFPGPPATMAPVVANSNQSQQPQQTYGSTQPGSTDQAVQQQSRPRGQAYADDDPGAGSSQDEANARGWYSYDQYRQSNRRNAPRAQDANQPARAYPGAAQYQNQAPPSEYMDGPDGSDAQRHRGEDRPTRTYLRQQPAYADGDDDPNAPARYRRYVPTAPPYGRAVPGPAYGGGPNADQ
;
A
#
# COMPACT_ATOMS: atom_id res chain seq x y z
N MET A 1 13.90 -91.55 8.19
CA MET A 1 14.28 -90.16 7.79
C MET A 1 13.30 -89.51 6.77
N ILE A 2 13.01 -90.20 5.68
CA ILE A 2 12.10 -89.65 4.62
C ILE A 2 10.67 -89.33 5.15
N ARG A 3 10.05 -90.18 5.90
CA ARG A 3 8.69 -89.95 6.52
C ARG A 3 8.68 -88.79 7.51
N LEU A 4 9.71 -88.59 8.29
CA LEU A 4 9.89 -87.49 9.23
C LEU A 4 10.03 -86.14 8.48
N LEU A 5 10.79 -86.13 7.36
CA LEU A 5 10.96 -84.96 6.50
C LEU A 5 9.61 -84.56 5.83
N HIS A 6 8.84 -85.53 5.34
CA HIS A 6 7.50 -85.27 4.77
C HIS A 6 6.50 -84.75 5.79
N THR A 7 6.56 -85.24 7.01
CA THR A 7 5.69 -84.74 8.09
C THR A 7 6.07 -83.29 8.49
N LEU A 8 7.37 -83.03 8.57
CA LEU A 8 7.86 -81.67 8.88
C LEU A 8 7.50 -80.65 7.80
N THR A 9 7.66 -81.02 6.51
CA THR A 9 7.24 -80.16 5.39
C THR A 9 5.73 -79.91 5.32
N ARG A 10 4.89 -80.90 5.70
CA ARG A 10 3.43 -80.71 5.83
C ARG A 10 3.07 -79.77 6.98
N ILE A 11 3.72 -79.92 8.16
CA ILE A 11 3.49 -79.02 9.29
C ILE A 11 3.93 -77.62 8.95
N ILE A 12 5.08 -77.37 8.33
CA ILE A 12 5.55 -76.08 7.89
C ILE A 12 4.57 -75.49 6.86
N PHE A 13 4.08 -76.29 5.90
CA PHE A 13 3.12 -75.85 4.92
C PHE A 13 1.76 -75.44 5.58
N VAL A 14 1.24 -76.23 6.51
CA VAL A 14 0.01 -75.93 7.26
C VAL A 14 0.20 -74.65 8.09
N VAL A 15 1.36 -74.49 8.76
CA VAL A 15 1.66 -73.29 9.52
C VAL A 15 1.74 -72.04 8.59
N ILE A 16 2.38 -72.16 7.44
CA ILE A 16 2.42 -71.05 6.46
C ILE A 16 1.01 -70.71 5.97
N VAL A 17 0.20 -71.71 5.63
CA VAL A 17 -1.20 -71.49 5.19
C VAL A 17 -2.03 -70.85 6.36
N LEU A 18 -1.87 -71.32 7.56
CA LEU A 18 -2.56 -70.74 8.74
C LEU A 18 -2.15 -69.28 8.97
N VAL A 19 -0.88 -68.97 8.89
CA VAL A 19 -0.35 -67.61 8.98
C VAL A 19 -0.89 -66.71 7.91
N VAL A 20 -0.99 -67.23 6.65
CA VAL A 20 -1.58 -66.44 5.53
C VAL A 20 -3.06 -66.23 5.74
N VAL A 21 -3.83 -67.21 6.18
CA VAL A 21 -5.28 -67.12 6.46
C VAL A 21 -5.58 -66.14 7.60
N ILE A 22 -4.84 -66.30 8.74
CA ILE A 22 -4.99 -65.40 9.89
C ILE A 22 -4.56 -63.97 9.54
N GLY A 23 -3.44 -63.85 8.83
CA GLY A 23 -2.96 -62.55 8.31
C GLY A 23 -3.97 -61.93 7.34
N GLY A 24 -4.54 -62.66 6.41
CA GLY A 24 -5.58 -62.19 5.49
C GLY A 24 -6.89 -61.82 6.20
N ALA A 25 -7.33 -62.62 7.17
CA ALA A 25 -8.52 -62.29 7.97
C ALA A 25 -8.29 -61.03 8.84
N GLY A 26 -7.11 -60.92 9.46
CA GLY A 26 -6.70 -59.69 10.19
C GLY A 26 -6.64 -58.47 9.33
N ALA A 27 -6.04 -58.55 8.13
CA ALA A 27 -6.04 -57.47 7.15
C ALA A 27 -7.45 -57.06 6.71
N GLY A 28 -8.34 -58.05 6.45
CA GLY A 28 -9.74 -57.84 6.11
C GLY A 28 -10.53 -57.14 7.20
N ALA A 29 -10.30 -57.51 8.49
CA ALA A 29 -10.93 -56.85 9.65
C ALA A 29 -10.47 -55.40 9.80
N VAL A 30 -9.15 -55.14 9.65
CA VAL A 30 -8.58 -53.79 9.64
C VAL A 30 -9.16 -52.96 8.51
N PHE A 31 -9.28 -53.53 7.28
CA PHE A 31 -9.87 -52.89 6.14
C PHE A 31 -11.34 -52.54 6.37
N ALA A 32 -12.11 -53.44 6.93
CA ALA A 32 -13.52 -53.23 7.24
C ALA A 32 -13.75 -52.20 8.34
N TYR A 33 -12.87 -52.17 9.36
CA TYR A 33 -12.99 -51.24 10.46
C TYR A 33 -12.60 -49.81 10.05
N TYR A 34 -11.44 -49.60 9.45
CA TYR A 34 -10.96 -48.28 9.06
C TYR A 34 -11.56 -47.75 7.75
N GLY A 35 -12.12 -48.65 6.92
CA GLY A 35 -12.75 -48.29 5.66
C GLY A 35 -14.09 -47.55 5.81
N ARG A 36 -14.76 -47.68 7.02
CA ARG A 36 -16.04 -47.03 7.29
C ARG A 36 -15.97 -45.51 7.41
N ASP A 37 -14.86 -44.99 7.93
CA ASP A 37 -14.66 -43.58 8.26
C ASP A 37 -13.63 -42.90 7.34
N LEU A 38 -13.54 -43.36 6.07
CA LEU A 38 -12.64 -42.71 5.10
C LEU A 38 -13.30 -41.44 4.54
N PRO A 39 -12.56 -40.32 4.47
CA PRO A 39 -13.06 -39.11 3.82
C PRO A 39 -13.42 -39.37 2.35
N SER A 40 -14.38 -38.58 1.83
CA SER A 40 -14.75 -38.63 0.41
C SER A 40 -13.58 -38.15 -0.48
N LEU A 41 -13.52 -38.65 -1.71
CA LEU A 41 -12.52 -38.25 -2.68
C LEU A 41 -12.95 -37.02 -3.52
N ASP A 42 -14.16 -36.50 -3.32
CA ASP A 42 -14.74 -35.39 -4.06
C ASP A 42 -13.83 -34.16 -4.10
N LYS A 43 -13.03 -33.97 -3.03
CA LYS A 43 -12.02 -32.89 -2.97
C LYS A 43 -10.87 -33.06 -3.97
N LEU A 44 -10.57 -34.28 -4.40
CA LEU A 44 -9.50 -34.57 -5.35
C LEU A 44 -10.02 -34.67 -6.78
N ASP A 45 -11.25 -35.19 -6.97
CA ASP A 45 -11.91 -35.25 -8.28
C ASP A 45 -12.13 -33.82 -8.81
N ASN A 46 -12.61 -32.94 -7.94
CA ASN A 46 -12.85 -31.51 -8.22
C ASN A 46 -11.70 -30.62 -7.74
N TYR A 47 -10.49 -31.19 -7.59
CA TYR A 47 -9.37 -30.42 -7.10
C TYR A 47 -9.04 -29.26 -8.05
N VAL A 48 -9.19 -28.07 -7.51
CA VAL A 48 -8.82 -26.80 -8.11
C VAL A 48 -7.70 -26.19 -7.28
N PRO A 49 -6.49 -26.04 -7.83
CA PRO A 49 -5.37 -25.46 -7.08
C PRO A 49 -5.69 -24.09 -6.54
N ALA A 50 -5.28 -23.81 -5.31
CA ALA A 50 -5.29 -22.46 -4.78
C ALA A 50 -4.29 -21.62 -5.58
N ILE A 51 -4.75 -20.59 -6.27
CA ILE A 51 -3.94 -19.66 -7.04
C ILE A 51 -4.20 -18.27 -6.49
N GLY A 52 -3.14 -17.50 -6.22
CA GLY A 52 -3.24 -16.12 -5.78
C GLY A 52 -3.83 -15.21 -6.85
N THR A 53 -4.37 -14.08 -6.41
CA THR A 53 -4.88 -13.03 -7.29
C THR A 53 -3.74 -12.14 -7.75
N LYS A 54 -3.59 -12.00 -9.06
CA LYS A 54 -2.62 -11.09 -9.67
C LYS A 54 -3.25 -9.74 -9.95
N VAL A 55 -2.62 -8.70 -9.44
CA VAL A 55 -3.06 -7.31 -9.61
C VAL A 55 -2.10 -6.59 -10.53
N TYR A 56 -2.62 -5.99 -11.57
CA TYR A 56 -1.86 -5.27 -12.57
C TYR A 56 -2.20 -3.78 -12.55
N ALA A 57 -1.20 -2.95 -12.75
CA ALA A 57 -1.33 -1.53 -12.99
C ALA A 57 -2.05 -1.23 -14.32
N GLY A 58 -2.42 0.02 -14.54
CA GLY A 58 -3.07 0.47 -15.76
C GLY A 58 -2.20 0.31 -17.02
N ASP A 59 -0.88 0.33 -16.88
CA ASP A 59 0.09 0.07 -17.95
C ASP A 59 0.38 -1.43 -18.19
N GLY A 60 -0.19 -2.32 -17.35
CA GLY A 60 -0.03 -3.77 -17.45
C GLY A 60 1.14 -4.34 -16.64
N THR A 61 1.90 -3.53 -15.92
CA THR A 61 2.93 -4.04 -14.99
C THR A 61 2.29 -4.75 -13.80
N LEU A 62 2.97 -5.76 -13.25
CA LEU A 62 2.49 -6.48 -12.07
C LEU A 62 2.64 -5.60 -10.84
N LEU A 63 1.52 -5.30 -10.18
CA LEU A 63 1.44 -4.43 -9.03
C LEU A 63 1.57 -5.21 -7.71
N ALA A 64 0.83 -6.30 -7.60
CA ALA A 64 0.82 -7.17 -6.43
C ALA A 64 0.42 -8.60 -6.79
N ASP A 65 0.82 -9.56 -5.97
CA ASP A 65 0.37 -10.95 -6.03
C ASP A 65 -0.19 -11.32 -4.64
N PHE A 66 -1.52 -11.40 -4.53
CA PHE A 66 -2.21 -11.75 -3.28
C PHE A 66 -2.37 -13.27 -3.21
N ALA A 67 -1.33 -13.95 -2.81
CA ALA A 67 -1.30 -15.38 -2.63
C ALA A 67 -1.10 -15.74 -1.15
N ALA A 68 -1.87 -16.70 -0.64
CA ALA A 68 -1.60 -17.30 0.66
C ALA A 68 -0.29 -18.10 0.64
N GLU A 69 0.02 -18.67 -0.52
CA GLU A 69 1.18 -19.50 -0.80
C GLU A 69 1.71 -19.16 -2.19
N ASN A 70 3.02 -19.02 -2.34
CA ASN A 70 3.63 -18.82 -3.65
C ASN A 70 3.47 -20.11 -4.48
N ARG A 71 2.45 -20.14 -5.33
CA ARG A 71 2.08 -21.32 -6.15
C ARG A 71 1.77 -20.89 -7.57
N VAL A 72 2.37 -21.63 -8.50
CA VAL A 72 2.08 -21.50 -9.93
C VAL A 72 1.65 -22.87 -10.45
N PHE A 73 0.36 -23.01 -10.81
CA PHE A 73 -0.15 -24.28 -11.35
C PHE A 73 0.33 -24.51 -12.78
N VAL A 74 0.83 -25.71 -13.05
CA VAL A 74 1.26 -26.17 -14.38
C VAL A 74 0.62 -27.51 -14.69
N PRO A 75 -0.19 -27.64 -15.76
CA PRO A 75 -0.73 -28.93 -16.19
C PRO A 75 0.38 -29.95 -16.46
N ILE A 76 0.14 -31.24 -16.18
CA ILE A 76 1.14 -32.32 -16.27
C ILE A 76 1.81 -32.39 -17.65
N GLY A 77 1.05 -32.12 -18.73
CA GLY A 77 1.57 -32.11 -20.10
C GLY A 77 2.55 -30.96 -20.40
N LYS A 78 2.57 -29.91 -19.56
CA LYS A 78 3.50 -28.77 -19.66
C LYS A 78 4.71 -28.90 -18.73
N ILE A 79 4.71 -29.85 -17.79
CA ILE A 79 5.85 -30.14 -16.93
C ILE A 79 6.88 -30.95 -17.72
N PRO A 80 8.14 -30.48 -17.86
CA PRO A 80 9.17 -31.18 -18.60
C PRO A 80 9.43 -32.58 -18.04
N LYS A 81 9.74 -33.54 -18.95
CA LYS A 81 9.99 -34.92 -18.57
C LYS A 81 11.07 -35.04 -17.51
N ILE A 82 12.16 -34.27 -17.64
CA ILE A 82 13.29 -34.30 -16.71
C ILE A 82 12.90 -33.94 -15.27
N VAL A 83 11.94 -33.03 -15.09
CA VAL A 83 11.41 -32.67 -13.78
C VAL A 83 10.57 -33.83 -13.20
N LYS A 84 9.66 -34.41 -13.99
CA LYS A 84 8.85 -35.57 -13.58
C LYS A 84 9.73 -36.74 -13.17
N ASP A 85 10.72 -37.07 -14.00
CA ASP A 85 11.64 -38.16 -13.75
C ASP A 85 12.51 -37.95 -12.48
N ALA A 86 12.90 -36.70 -12.21
CA ALA A 86 13.66 -36.37 -11.01
C ALA A 86 12.86 -36.63 -9.71
N PHE A 87 11.60 -36.26 -9.70
CA PHE A 87 10.73 -36.49 -8.55
C PHE A 87 10.36 -37.96 -8.37
N ILE A 88 10.09 -38.66 -9.46
CA ILE A 88 9.84 -40.10 -9.44
C ILE A 88 11.07 -40.86 -8.94
N ALA A 89 12.25 -40.54 -9.46
CA ALA A 89 13.52 -41.16 -9.02
C ALA A 89 13.88 -40.84 -7.57
N ALA A 90 13.42 -39.66 -7.04
CA ALA A 90 13.72 -39.25 -5.68
C ALA A 90 12.75 -39.85 -4.63
N GLU A 91 11.47 -40.04 -4.99
CA GLU A 91 10.40 -40.34 -4.04
C GLU A 91 9.72 -41.68 -4.27
N ASP A 92 9.60 -42.16 -5.52
CA ASP A 92 8.77 -43.32 -5.84
C ASP A 92 9.13 -43.97 -7.20
N HIS A 93 10.18 -44.78 -7.24
CA HIS A 93 10.74 -45.35 -8.46
C HIS A 93 9.71 -46.12 -9.31
N ASP A 94 8.84 -46.86 -8.65
CA ASP A 94 7.86 -47.73 -9.26
C ASP A 94 6.49 -47.08 -9.41
N PHE A 95 6.41 -45.73 -9.36
CA PHE A 95 5.17 -44.96 -9.33
C PHE A 95 4.13 -45.35 -10.37
N TYR A 96 4.55 -45.56 -11.61
CA TYR A 96 3.63 -45.94 -12.70
C TYR A 96 3.18 -47.41 -12.68
N THR A 97 3.84 -48.26 -11.89
CA THR A 97 3.63 -49.73 -11.90
C THR A 97 2.81 -50.24 -10.72
N HIS A 98 3.00 -49.65 -9.52
CA HIS A 98 2.25 -50.07 -8.33
C HIS A 98 0.87 -49.44 -8.26
N LYS A 99 -0.02 -50.01 -7.43
CA LYS A 99 -1.42 -49.52 -7.21
C LYS A 99 -1.53 -48.70 -5.93
N GLY A 100 -0.95 -47.48 -5.93
CA GLY A 100 -1.02 -46.52 -4.82
C GLY A 100 -0.05 -46.79 -3.66
N ILE A 101 0.39 -48.02 -3.47
CA ILE A 101 1.41 -48.47 -2.50
C ILE A 101 2.41 -49.34 -3.21
N ASP A 102 3.67 -49.30 -2.77
CA ASP A 102 4.72 -50.24 -3.23
C ASP A 102 5.01 -51.29 -2.15
N PRO A 103 4.43 -52.51 -2.23
CA PRO A 103 4.66 -53.54 -1.24
C PRO A 103 6.13 -53.97 -1.14
N ALA A 104 6.87 -53.93 -2.27
CA ALA A 104 8.27 -54.31 -2.29
C ALA A 104 9.15 -53.31 -1.56
N ALA A 105 8.86 -52.00 -1.73
CA ALA A 105 9.55 -50.94 -0.98
C ALA A 105 9.25 -51.03 0.50
N VAL A 106 8.00 -51.30 0.89
CA VAL A 106 7.61 -51.48 2.31
C VAL A 106 8.36 -52.67 2.94
N LEU A 107 8.45 -53.82 2.24
CA LEU A 107 9.24 -54.98 2.70
C LEU A 107 10.74 -54.67 2.80
N ARG A 108 11.31 -53.99 1.80
CA ARG A 108 12.73 -53.53 1.82
C ARG A 108 13.00 -52.59 3.00
N ALA A 109 12.12 -51.64 3.22
CA ALA A 109 12.21 -50.68 4.33
C ALA A 109 12.15 -51.44 5.69
N ALA A 110 11.13 -52.31 5.85
CA ALA A 110 10.95 -53.06 7.11
C ALA A 110 12.17 -53.95 7.44
N ALA A 111 12.75 -54.61 6.42
CA ALA A 111 13.98 -55.42 6.61
C ALA A 111 15.18 -54.56 7.01
N THR A 112 15.30 -53.38 6.37
CA THR A 112 16.41 -52.44 6.67
C THR A 112 16.22 -51.79 8.06
N ASP A 113 14.98 -51.43 8.39
CA ASP A 113 14.65 -50.73 9.64
C ASP A 113 14.88 -51.62 10.89
N VAL A 114 14.73 -52.93 10.80
CA VAL A 114 15.09 -53.84 11.88
C VAL A 114 16.58 -53.71 12.24
N PHE A 115 17.46 -53.56 11.26
CA PHE A 115 18.90 -53.37 11.50
C PHE A 115 19.22 -51.93 11.97
N ARG A 116 18.53 -50.92 11.43
CA ARG A 116 18.72 -49.52 11.82
C ARG A 116 18.23 -49.23 13.25
N LEU A 117 17.05 -49.72 13.61
CA LEU A 117 16.50 -49.61 14.99
C LEU A 117 17.45 -50.20 16.05
N ARG A 118 18.16 -51.32 15.69
CA ARG A 118 19.20 -51.92 16.56
C ARG A 118 20.41 -50.99 16.74
N ARG A 119 20.63 -50.05 15.81
CA ARG A 119 21.70 -49.04 15.88
C ARG A 119 21.25 -47.68 16.40
N GLY A 120 20.00 -47.55 16.84
CA GLY A 120 19.41 -46.28 17.25
C GLY A 120 19.18 -45.27 16.12
N GLU A 121 19.20 -45.72 14.85
CA GLU A 121 18.98 -44.91 13.67
C GLU A 121 17.47 -44.85 13.37
N ARG A 122 17.06 -43.74 12.74
CA ARG A 122 15.64 -43.53 12.36
C ARG A 122 15.23 -44.44 11.20
N PRO A 123 13.94 -44.91 11.19
CA PRO A 123 13.42 -45.73 10.08
C PRO A 123 13.51 -45.05 8.71
N ILE A 124 13.64 -45.79 7.65
CA ILE A 124 13.58 -45.30 6.27
C ILE A 124 12.12 -45.18 5.87
N GLY A 125 11.71 -44.00 5.38
CA GLY A 125 10.34 -43.80 4.86
C GLY A 125 10.16 -44.53 3.52
N ALA A 126 9.12 -45.37 3.41
CA ALA A 126 8.70 -46.04 2.18
C ALA A 126 7.31 -45.59 1.74
N SER A 127 7.03 -44.26 1.83
CA SER A 127 5.74 -43.70 1.40
C SER A 127 5.80 -43.32 -0.06
N THR A 128 4.81 -43.76 -0.83
CA THR A 128 4.66 -43.44 -2.26
C THR A 128 4.18 -42.02 -2.49
N ILE A 129 4.33 -41.49 -3.71
CA ILE A 129 3.77 -40.20 -4.15
C ILE A 129 2.27 -40.17 -3.88
N THR A 130 1.53 -41.24 -4.23
CA THR A 130 0.08 -41.34 -3.96
C THR A 130 -0.24 -41.20 -2.46
N GLN A 131 0.53 -41.83 -1.58
CA GLN A 131 0.37 -41.69 -0.13
C GLN A 131 0.66 -40.27 0.36
N GLN A 132 1.64 -39.60 -0.25
CA GLN A 132 1.94 -38.19 0.08
C GLN A 132 0.79 -37.28 -0.31
N VAL A 133 0.18 -37.45 -1.49
CA VAL A 133 -1.04 -36.72 -1.90
C VAL A 133 -2.18 -36.93 -0.90
N VAL A 134 -2.45 -38.20 -0.55
CA VAL A 134 -3.49 -38.52 0.47
C VAL A 134 -3.25 -37.78 1.78
N ARG A 135 -2.03 -37.80 2.24
CA ARG A 135 -1.65 -37.17 3.52
C ARG A 135 -1.89 -35.67 3.50
N HIS A 136 -1.57 -35.00 2.39
CA HIS A 136 -1.74 -33.55 2.28
C HIS A 136 -3.20 -33.11 2.18
N PHE A 137 -4.05 -33.88 1.48
CA PHE A 137 -5.42 -33.43 1.17
C PHE A 137 -6.51 -34.00 2.05
N LEU A 138 -6.35 -35.22 2.52
CA LEU A 138 -7.44 -35.97 3.11
C LEU A 138 -7.24 -36.32 4.59
N LEU A 139 -6.00 -36.18 5.11
CA LEU A 139 -5.67 -36.58 6.47
C LEU A 139 -5.10 -35.40 7.27
N THR A 140 -5.23 -35.49 8.59
CA THR A 140 -4.64 -34.55 9.55
C THR A 140 -3.14 -34.82 9.75
N ASN A 141 -2.38 -33.85 10.28
CA ASN A 141 -0.96 -33.98 10.57
C ASN A 141 -0.64 -34.86 11.79
N GLU A 142 -1.65 -35.56 12.37
CA GLU A 142 -1.47 -36.44 13.50
C GLU A 142 -0.54 -37.63 13.14
N VAL A 143 0.44 -37.92 14.01
CA VAL A 143 1.32 -39.07 13.86
C VAL A 143 0.72 -40.25 14.59
N SER A 144 -0.08 -41.06 13.90
CA SER A 144 -0.72 -42.25 14.48
C SER A 144 -0.72 -43.43 13.50
N ILE A 145 -0.73 -44.66 14.04
CA ILE A 145 -0.87 -45.89 13.25
C ILE A 145 -2.21 -45.88 12.51
N SER A 146 -3.29 -45.42 13.15
CA SER A 146 -4.62 -45.27 12.54
C SER A 146 -4.57 -44.40 11.28
N ARG A 147 -3.89 -43.23 11.35
CA ARG A 147 -3.69 -42.36 10.19
C ARG A 147 -2.92 -43.08 9.08
N LYS A 148 -1.86 -43.85 9.41
CA LYS A 148 -1.08 -44.57 8.41
C LYS A 148 -1.87 -45.68 7.73
N ILE A 149 -2.77 -46.36 8.44
CA ILE A 149 -3.70 -47.33 7.84
C ILE A 149 -4.67 -46.63 6.90
N LYS A 150 -5.31 -45.51 7.32
CA LYS A 150 -6.18 -44.72 6.46
C LYS A 150 -5.46 -44.18 5.22
N GLU A 151 -4.19 -43.75 5.35
CA GLU A 151 -3.34 -43.31 4.25
C GLU A 151 -3.13 -44.43 3.19
N ILE A 152 -2.88 -45.65 3.62
CA ILE A 152 -2.72 -46.83 2.73
C ILE A 152 -4.05 -47.12 2.01
N LEU A 153 -5.16 -47.17 2.71
CA LEU A 153 -6.48 -47.46 2.16
C LEU A 153 -6.93 -46.40 1.13
N LEU A 154 -6.73 -45.13 1.46
CA LEU A 154 -7.03 -44.01 0.59
C LEU A 154 -6.11 -43.97 -0.62
N ALA A 155 -4.80 -44.27 -0.49
CA ALA A 155 -3.87 -44.33 -1.59
C ALA A 155 -4.27 -45.38 -2.64
N TYR A 156 -4.71 -46.57 -2.17
CA TYR A 156 -5.25 -47.60 -3.06
C TYR A 156 -6.54 -47.13 -3.77
N LYS A 157 -7.45 -46.50 -3.01
CA LYS A 157 -8.72 -45.97 -3.54
C LYS A 157 -8.49 -44.88 -4.60
N ILE A 158 -7.59 -43.91 -4.32
CA ILE A 158 -7.24 -42.82 -5.26
C ILE A 158 -6.62 -43.39 -6.55
N ASP A 159 -5.68 -44.30 -6.43
CA ASP A 159 -5.02 -44.90 -7.59
C ASP A 159 -5.99 -45.70 -8.49
N SER A 160 -7.09 -46.16 -7.93
CA SER A 160 -8.14 -46.82 -8.69
C SER A 160 -9.10 -45.87 -9.42
N GLN A 161 -9.18 -44.60 -9.00
CA GLN A 161 -10.11 -43.58 -9.52
C GLN A 161 -9.42 -42.54 -10.40
N LEU A 162 -8.20 -42.11 -10.03
CA LEU A 162 -7.44 -41.11 -10.77
C LEU A 162 -6.32 -41.75 -11.60
N SER A 163 -6.03 -41.16 -12.76
CA SER A 163 -4.85 -41.55 -13.54
C SER A 163 -3.56 -41.22 -12.80
N LYS A 164 -2.51 -41.98 -13.04
CA LYS A 164 -1.16 -41.72 -12.50
C LYS A 164 -0.70 -40.29 -12.82
N ASP A 165 -0.92 -39.83 -14.03
CA ASP A 165 -0.57 -38.47 -14.45
C ASP A 165 -1.32 -37.42 -13.63
N ARG A 166 -2.61 -37.66 -13.31
CA ARG A 166 -3.38 -36.72 -12.47
C ARG A 166 -2.86 -36.69 -11.02
N ILE A 167 -2.51 -37.86 -10.47
CA ILE A 167 -1.90 -37.94 -9.12
C ILE A 167 -0.56 -37.21 -9.10
N LEU A 168 0.27 -37.40 -10.13
CA LEU A 168 1.57 -36.73 -10.24
C LEU A 168 1.40 -35.22 -10.45
N GLU A 169 0.40 -34.80 -11.24
CA GLU A 169 0.07 -33.39 -11.43
C GLU A 169 -0.26 -32.70 -10.10
N ILE A 170 -1.14 -33.31 -9.31
CA ILE A 170 -1.52 -32.81 -7.99
C ILE A 170 -0.26 -32.72 -7.11
N TYR A 171 0.56 -33.79 -7.05
CA TYR A 171 1.77 -33.84 -6.26
C TYR A 171 2.75 -32.72 -6.61
N LEU A 172 3.09 -32.57 -7.91
CA LEU A 172 4.07 -31.61 -8.38
C LEU A 172 3.63 -30.15 -8.23
N ASN A 173 2.34 -29.89 -8.17
CA ASN A 173 1.79 -28.55 -7.96
C ASN A 173 1.55 -28.20 -6.49
N GLU A 174 1.49 -29.20 -5.58
CA GLU A 174 1.11 -28.99 -4.18
C GLU A 174 2.26 -29.13 -3.19
N THR A 175 3.30 -29.90 -3.55
CA THR A 175 4.37 -30.19 -2.61
C THR A 175 5.12 -28.94 -2.21
N TYR A 176 5.29 -28.74 -0.89
CA TYR A 176 6.11 -27.65 -0.35
C TYR A 176 7.58 -27.91 -0.57
N LEU A 177 8.26 -26.99 -1.25
CA LEU A 177 9.66 -27.10 -1.65
C LEU A 177 10.58 -26.11 -0.94
N GLY A 178 10.11 -25.50 0.15
CA GLY A 178 10.90 -24.52 0.92
C GLY A 178 10.85 -23.11 0.34
N ALA A 179 11.43 -22.15 1.06
CA ALA A 179 11.44 -20.72 0.71
C ALA A 179 10.04 -20.16 0.34
N GLY A 180 8.99 -20.64 1.02
CA GLY A 180 7.61 -20.22 0.74
C GLY A 180 7.00 -20.79 -0.55
N SER A 181 7.70 -21.65 -1.29
CA SER A 181 7.28 -22.15 -2.60
C SER A 181 6.52 -23.46 -2.50
N TYR A 182 5.33 -23.50 -3.10
CA TYR A 182 4.49 -24.68 -3.27
C TYR A 182 4.42 -25.06 -4.75
N GLY A 183 4.75 -26.29 -5.06
CA GLY A 183 4.85 -26.81 -6.42
C GLY A 183 6.14 -26.45 -7.15
N VAL A 184 6.41 -27.24 -8.19
CA VAL A 184 7.70 -27.22 -8.93
C VAL A 184 7.92 -25.90 -9.68
N ALA A 185 6.86 -25.28 -10.21
CA ALA A 185 7.01 -24.06 -11.00
C ALA A 185 7.33 -22.84 -10.12
N ALA A 186 6.65 -22.68 -8.99
CA ALA A 186 6.98 -21.64 -8.02
C ALA A 186 8.40 -21.81 -7.47
N ALA A 187 8.80 -23.05 -7.15
CA ALA A 187 10.14 -23.35 -6.68
C ALA A 187 11.21 -23.06 -7.73
N ALA A 188 10.98 -23.40 -9.00
CA ALA A 188 11.91 -23.09 -10.10
C ALA A 188 12.15 -21.57 -10.21
N GLN A 189 11.07 -20.79 -10.12
CA GLN A 189 11.17 -19.34 -10.14
C GLN A 189 11.89 -18.79 -8.90
N THR A 190 11.54 -19.26 -7.71
CA THR A 190 12.15 -18.81 -6.45
C THR A 190 13.64 -19.13 -6.36
N TYR A 191 14.03 -20.37 -6.67
CA TYR A 191 15.42 -20.79 -6.50
C TYR A 191 16.34 -20.39 -7.65
N PHE A 192 15.81 -20.29 -8.88
CA PHE A 192 16.62 -20.10 -10.08
C PHE A 192 16.21 -18.92 -10.95
N GLY A 193 15.04 -18.30 -10.71
CA GLY A 193 14.48 -17.26 -11.57
C GLY A 193 14.16 -17.75 -12.98
N LYS A 194 13.82 -19.05 -13.13
CA LYS A 194 13.64 -19.71 -14.42
C LYS A 194 12.28 -20.41 -14.54
N PRO A 195 11.66 -20.44 -15.71
CA PRO A 195 10.56 -21.35 -15.98
C PRO A 195 11.06 -22.80 -16.05
N LEU A 196 10.12 -23.76 -15.93
CA LEU A 196 10.45 -25.19 -15.81
C LEU A 196 11.22 -25.76 -17.01
N ASP A 197 10.97 -25.28 -18.21
CA ASP A 197 11.59 -25.72 -19.48
C ASP A 197 13.03 -25.27 -19.64
N GLN A 198 13.49 -24.31 -18.81
CA GLN A 198 14.89 -23.82 -18.80
C GLN A 198 15.72 -24.40 -17.66
N LEU A 199 15.17 -25.32 -16.87
CA LEU A 199 15.93 -25.97 -15.82
C LEU A 199 16.98 -26.96 -16.37
N THR A 200 18.20 -26.93 -15.81
CA THR A 200 19.19 -28.00 -16.06
C THR A 200 18.79 -29.26 -15.29
N THR A 201 19.38 -30.40 -15.69
CA THR A 201 19.21 -31.66 -14.97
C THR A 201 19.59 -31.55 -13.49
N ALA A 202 20.67 -30.81 -13.19
CA ALA A 202 21.10 -30.57 -11.82
C ALA A 202 20.08 -29.73 -11.03
N GLN A 203 19.44 -28.72 -11.66
CA GLN A 203 18.42 -27.89 -11.06
C GLN A 203 17.11 -28.66 -10.81
N ALA A 204 16.65 -29.48 -11.78
CA ALA A 204 15.52 -30.36 -11.61
C ALA A 204 15.73 -31.36 -10.44
N ALA A 205 16.89 -31.98 -10.37
CA ALA A 205 17.28 -32.90 -9.29
C ALA A 205 17.35 -32.17 -7.91
N PHE A 206 17.77 -30.91 -7.90
CA PHE A 206 17.75 -30.12 -6.65
C PHE A 206 16.31 -29.88 -6.16
N LEU A 207 15.37 -29.50 -7.03
CA LEU A 207 13.97 -29.34 -6.64
C LEU A 207 13.41 -30.67 -6.10
N ALA A 208 13.71 -31.79 -6.73
CA ALA A 208 13.28 -33.12 -6.27
C ALA A 208 13.99 -33.59 -4.98
N ALA A 209 15.08 -32.96 -4.58
CA ALA A 209 15.73 -33.21 -3.29
C ALA A 209 15.01 -32.63 -2.09
N LEU A 210 14.18 -31.59 -2.29
CA LEU A 210 13.59 -30.76 -1.23
C LEU A 210 12.42 -31.40 -0.47
N PRO A 211 11.48 -32.18 -1.07
CA PRO A 211 10.30 -32.69 -0.38
C PRO A 211 10.61 -33.45 0.90
N LYS A 212 11.74 -34.14 0.95
CA LYS A 212 12.15 -34.96 2.12
C LYS A 212 12.31 -34.12 3.39
N ALA A 213 12.92 -32.93 3.32
CA ALA A 213 13.14 -32.02 4.44
C ALA A 213 13.57 -30.64 3.93
N PRO A 214 12.63 -29.78 3.50
CA PRO A 214 12.97 -28.50 2.85
C PRO A 214 13.83 -27.59 3.72
N SER A 215 13.59 -27.57 5.04
CA SER A 215 14.37 -26.77 5.99
C SER A 215 15.80 -27.24 6.14
N ASN A 216 16.05 -28.58 6.10
CA ASN A 216 17.38 -29.17 6.26
C ASN A 216 18.22 -29.09 4.98
N TYR A 217 17.58 -28.90 3.83
CA TYR A 217 18.22 -28.73 2.54
C TYR A 217 18.15 -27.30 2.00
N ASN A 218 17.94 -26.34 2.91
CA ASN A 218 17.99 -24.92 2.54
C ASN A 218 19.39 -24.56 2.01
N PRO A 219 19.51 -24.15 0.73
CA PRO A 219 20.81 -23.98 0.08
C PRO A 219 21.64 -22.82 0.64
N LEU A 220 21.00 -21.82 1.28
CA LEU A 220 21.71 -20.70 1.92
C LEU A 220 22.29 -21.07 3.29
N ARG A 221 21.59 -21.92 4.05
CA ARG A 221 21.99 -22.30 5.40
C ARG A 221 22.81 -23.60 5.42
N TYR A 222 22.49 -24.55 4.54
CA TYR A 222 23.03 -25.90 4.55
C TYR A 222 23.46 -26.37 3.14
N ALA A 223 24.25 -25.55 2.43
CA ALA A 223 24.64 -25.76 1.04
C ALA A 223 25.29 -27.16 0.79
N LYS A 224 26.09 -27.64 1.75
CA LYS A 224 26.73 -28.98 1.64
C LYS A 224 25.70 -30.10 1.69
N ALA A 225 24.74 -30.05 2.61
CA ALA A 225 23.68 -31.05 2.73
C ALA A 225 22.73 -31.01 1.52
N ALA A 226 22.38 -29.82 1.06
CA ALA A 226 21.58 -29.60 -0.13
C ALA A 226 22.23 -30.20 -1.38
N LYS A 227 23.54 -29.95 -1.57
CA LYS A 227 24.31 -30.52 -2.68
C LYS A 227 24.38 -32.05 -2.59
N ALA A 228 24.68 -32.58 -1.43
CA ALA A 228 24.77 -34.04 -1.26
C ALA A 228 23.43 -34.74 -1.54
N ARG A 229 22.29 -34.13 -1.12
CA ARG A 229 20.98 -34.69 -1.42
C ARG A 229 20.63 -34.58 -2.91
N ARG A 230 20.94 -33.47 -3.58
CA ARG A 230 20.82 -33.33 -5.04
C ARG A 230 21.61 -34.38 -5.77
N ASP A 231 22.86 -34.58 -5.37
CA ASP A 231 23.77 -35.54 -6.01
C ASP A 231 23.24 -36.98 -5.84
N TRP A 232 22.65 -37.29 -4.69
CA TRP A 232 21.94 -38.56 -4.47
C TRP A 232 20.74 -38.72 -5.43
N VAL A 233 19.94 -37.66 -5.67
CA VAL A 233 18.85 -37.71 -6.66
C VAL A 233 19.37 -37.96 -8.06
N LEU A 234 20.48 -37.32 -8.47
CA LEU A 234 21.11 -37.54 -9.77
C LEU A 234 21.59 -38.99 -9.95
N ALA A 235 22.16 -39.60 -8.90
CA ALA A 235 22.53 -41.01 -8.92
C ALA A 235 21.27 -41.89 -9.06
N SER A 236 20.19 -41.60 -8.29
CA SER A 236 18.91 -42.31 -8.41
C SER A 236 18.29 -42.20 -9.81
N MET A 237 18.38 -41.02 -10.46
CA MET A 237 17.93 -40.83 -11.85
C MET A 237 18.74 -41.68 -12.86
N ALA A 238 20.03 -41.91 -12.60
CA ALA A 238 20.84 -42.79 -13.42
C ALA A 238 20.48 -44.26 -13.18
N ASP A 239 20.26 -44.67 -11.93
CA ASP A 239 19.87 -46.04 -11.57
C ASP A 239 18.49 -46.42 -12.16
N THR A 240 17.59 -45.48 -12.27
CA THR A 240 16.25 -45.66 -12.91
C THR A 240 16.27 -45.51 -14.42
N GLY A 241 17.41 -45.19 -15.03
CA GLY A 241 17.53 -45.00 -16.46
C GLY A 241 16.93 -43.71 -17.00
N ALA A 242 16.54 -42.78 -16.14
CA ALA A 242 16.01 -41.46 -16.53
C ALA A 242 17.09 -40.60 -17.22
N ILE A 243 18.33 -40.75 -16.79
CA ILE A 243 19.53 -40.15 -17.39
C ILE A 243 20.65 -41.17 -17.49
N THR A 244 21.65 -40.93 -18.34
CA THR A 244 22.86 -41.78 -18.41
C THR A 244 23.82 -41.50 -17.26
N ALA A 245 24.64 -42.45 -16.90
CA ALA A 245 25.71 -42.27 -15.88
C ALA A 245 26.66 -41.10 -16.23
N ALA A 246 26.91 -40.85 -17.50
CA ALA A 246 27.71 -39.72 -17.96
C ALA A 246 27.01 -38.38 -17.69
N GLN A 247 25.69 -38.27 -17.94
CA GLN A 247 24.91 -37.11 -17.65
C GLN A 247 24.81 -36.84 -16.13
N ALA A 248 24.62 -37.90 -15.32
CA ALA A 248 24.63 -37.78 -13.87
C ALA A 248 25.95 -37.22 -13.35
N LYS A 249 27.11 -37.78 -13.85
CA LYS A 249 28.43 -37.30 -13.47
C LYS A 249 28.66 -35.83 -13.84
N ALA A 250 28.21 -35.41 -15.03
CA ALA A 250 28.31 -34.01 -15.45
C ALA A 250 27.47 -33.10 -14.55
N ALA A 251 26.20 -33.47 -14.27
CA ALA A 251 25.31 -32.70 -13.43
C ALA A 251 25.75 -32.61 -11.95
N ILE A 252 26.41 -33.66 -11.41
CA ILE A 252 27.01 -33.67 -10.06
C ILE A 252 28.16 -32.64 -9.96
N ALA A 253 28.90 -32.43 -11.04
CA ALA A 253 29.97 -31.44 -11.07
C ALA A 253 29.47 -29.99 -11.06
N GLU A 254 28.22 -29.75 -11.47
CA GLU A 254 27.63 -28.41 -11.45
C GLU A 254 27.46 -27.87 -10.00
N PRO A 255 27.68 -26.56 -9.76
CA PRO A 255 27.30 -25.93 -8.49
C PRO A 255 25.79 -25.97 -8.30
N LEU A 256 25.27 -25.65 -7.11
CA LEU A 256 23.83 -25.57 -6.87
C LEU A 256 23.17 -24.47 -7.73
N GLY A 257 23.89 -23.37 -8.01
CA GLY A 257 23.43 -22.30 -8.90
C GLY A 257 22.19 -21.59 -8.44
N VAL A 258 21.91 -21.54 -7.12
CA VAL A 258 20.74 -20.93 -6.55
C VAL A 258 20.94 -19.43 -6.46
N THR A 259 20.01 -18.68 -7.02
CA THR A 259 19.90 -17.21 -6.94
C THR A 259 18.52 -16.87 -6.39
N LEU A 260 18.26 -17.04 -5.11
CA LEU A 260 16.93 -16.77 -4.56
C LEU A 260 16.39 -15.42 -5.06
N LYS A 261 15.62 -15.46 -6.12
CA LYS A 261 14.84 -14.31 -6.58
C LYS A 261 13.42 -14.42 -5.99
N GLN A 262 13.12 -13.55 -5.06
CA GLN A 262 11.73 -13.23 -4.79
C GLN A 262 11.22 -12.44 -6.01
N ALA A 263 10.08 -12.79 -6.55
CA ALA A 263 9.40 -11.93 -7.52
C ALA A 263 8.99 -10.66 -6.75
N GLU A 264 9.81 -9.62 -6.88
CA GLU A 264 9.46 -8.30 -6.36
C GLU A 264 8.60 -7.62 -7.43
N PRO A 265 7.47 -7.00 -7.08
CA PRO A 265 6.81 -6.07 -7.98
C PRO A 265 7.76 -4.92 -8.31
N ASP A 266 7.76 -4.50 -9.55
CA ASP A 266 8.69 -3.48 -10.06
C ASP A 266 8.58 -2.11 -9.39
N HIS A 267 7.56 -1.88 -8.54
CA HIS A 267 7.31 -0.58 -7.89
C HIS A 267 6.76 -0.72 -6.46
N PRO A 268 7.13 0.20 -5.55
CA PRO A 268 6.58 0.24 -4.19
C PRO A 268 5.14 0.78 -4.22
N VAL A 269 4.17 -0.12 -4.15
CA VAL A 269 2.75 0.19 -4.30
C VAL A 269 1.94 0.08 -3.01
N GLY A 270 2.61 0.05 -1.89
CA GLY A 270 2.10 -0.28 -0.57
C GLY A 270 0.65 0.13 -0.27
N TYR A 271 0.37 1.43 -0.20
CA TYR A 271 -0.96 1.93 0.17
C TYR A 271 -2.04 1.64 -0.88
N PHE A 272 -1.73 1.84 -2.16
CA PHE A 272 -2.69 1.60 -3.24
C PHE A 272 -3.05 0.11 -3.35
N ALA A 273 -2.05 -0.78 -3.35
CA ALA A 273 -2.30 -2.22 -3.42
C ALA A 273 -3.08 -2.74 -2.20
N GLU A 274 -2.82 -2.19 -1.01
CA GLU A 274 -3.56 -2.55 0.20
C GLU A 274 -5.03 -2.13 0.13
N GLU A 275 -5.34 -0.96 -0.42
CA GLU A 275 -6.74 -0.55 -0.63
C GLU A 275 -7.43 -1.42 -1.67
N VAL A 276 -6.75 -1.76 -2.78
CA VAL A 276 -7.26 -2.74 -3.76
C VAL A 276 -7.55 -4.08 -3.08
N ARG A 277 -6.65 -4.57 -2.22
CA ARG A 277 -6.86 -5.80 -1.46
C ARG A 277 -8.10 -5.74 -0.58
N ARG A 278 -8.28 -4.62 0.15
CA ARG A 278 -9.45 -4.40 1.02
C ARG A 278 -10.75 -4.36 0.21
N GLU A 279 -10.73 -3.64 -0.91
CA GLU A 279 -11.90 -3.56 -1.81
C GLU A 279 -12.27 -4.95 -2.37
N LEU A 280 -11.28 -5.71 -2.83
CA LEU A 280 -11.47 -7.07 -3.33
C LEU A 280 -12.01 -8.02 -2.25
N ILE A 281 -11.48 -7.98 -1.03
CA ILE A 281 -11.96 -8.80 0.08
C ILE A 281 -13.42 -8.46 0.42
N ALA A 282 -13.76 -7.17 0.45
CA ALA A 282 -15.13 -6.73 0.72
C ALA A 282 -16.12 -7.20 -0.36
N GLN A 283 -15.70 -7.28 -1.62
CA GLN A 283 -16.55 -7.67 -2.74
C GLN A 283 -16.64 -9.18 -2.95
N PHE A 284 -15.51 -9.90 -2.85
CA PHE A 284 -15.39 -11.30 -3.26
C PHE A 284 -15.08 -12.26 -2.11
N GLY A 285 -14.74 -11.72 -0.94
CA GLY A 285 -14.32 -12.50 0.21
C GLY A 285 -12.85 -12.90 0.17
N GLU A 286 -12.27 -13.14 1.35
CA GLU A 286 -10.84 -13.41 1.53
C GLU A 286 -10.38 -14.66 0.76
N LYS A 287 -11.17 -15.74 0.80
CA LYS A 287 -10.85 -17.00 0.10
C LYS A 287 -10.72 -16.82 -1.41
N ALA A 288 -11.62 -16.04 -2.02
CA ALA A 288 -11.58 -15.79 -3.46
C ALA A 288 -10.31 -15.05 -3.87
N ILE A 289 -9.81 -14.16 -3.01
CA ILE A 289 -8.62 -13.37 -3.30
C ILE A 289 -7.35 -14.21 -3.18
N TYR A 290 -7.21 -15.01 -2.13
CA TYR A 290 -5.98 -15.76 -1.87
C TYR A 290 -5.91 -17.11 -2.57
N GLU A 291 -7.05 -17.67 -3.00
CA GLU A 291 -7.14 -19.02 -3.56
C GLU A 291 -7.85 -19.06 -4.92
N GLY A 292 -8.58 -18.00 -5.30
CA GLY A 292 -9.47 -17.99 -6.46
C GLY A 292 -8.79 -17.82 -7.82
N GLY A 293 -7.54 -17.33 -7.86
CA GLY A 293 -6.78 -17.13 -9.10
C GLY A 293 -7.33 -16.00 -9.98
N MET A 294 -7.79 -14.93 -9.38
CA MET A 294 -8.32 -13.78 -10.10
C MET A 294 -7.20 -12.98 -10.79
N THR A 295 -7.58 -12.27 -11.86
CA THR A 295 -6.75 -11.27 -12.52
C THR A 295 -7.43 -9.92 -12.40
N VAL A 296 -6.77 -8.98 -11.76
CA VAL A 296 -7.30 -7.64 -11.49
C VAL A 296 -6.51 -6.61 -12.29
N ARG A 297 -7.21 -5.76 -13.03
CA ARG A 297 -6.64 -4.55 -13.64
C ARG A 297 -7.08 -3.35 -12.83
N THR A 298 -6.11 -2.51 -12.47
CA THR A 298 -6.34 -1.32 -11.66
C THR A 298 -6.15 -0.06 -12.48
N SER A 299 -6.58 1.06 -11.90
CA SER A 299 -6.37 2.41 -12.45
C SER A 299 -4.98 2.98 -12.18
N PHE A 300 -4.16 2.29 -11.39
CA PHE A 300 -2.84 2.75 -10.95
C PHE A 300 -1.90 3.06 -12.12
N LEU A 301 -1.24 4.21 -12.07
CA LEU A 301 -0.21 4.60 -13.02
C LEU A 301 1.14 4.75 -12.31
N PRO A 302 2.11 3.86 -12.58
CA PRO A 302 3.42 3.89 -11.91
C PRO A 302 4.16 5.22 -12.01
N GLN A 303 4.05 5.90 -13.16
CA GLN A 303 4.67 7.18 -13.37
C GLN A 303 4.07 8.29 -12.49
N ASP A 304 2.74 8.35 -12.39
CA ASP A 304 2.05 9.33 -11.54
C ASP A 304 2.33 9.06 -10.06
N GLN A 305 2.39 7.79 -9.67
CA GLN A 305 2.77 7.40 -8.31
C GLN A 305 4.19 7.83 -7.96
N ALA A 306 5.14 7.66 -8.88
CA ALA A 306 6.52 8.09 -8.63
C ALA A 306 6.62 9.61 -8.46
N MET A 307 5.90 10.37 -9.29
CA MET A 307 5.82 11.84 -9.16
C MET A 307 5.13 12.26 -7.86
N ALA A 308 4.05 11.58 -7.47
CA ALA A 308 3.32 11.85 -6.23
C ALA A 308 4.19 11.56 -5.00
N ASN A 309 4.88 10.41 -4.97
CA ASN A 309 5.81 10.07 -3.89
C ASN A 309 6.93 11.12 -3.76
N HIS A 310 7.53 11.53 -4.88
CA HIS A 310 8.61 12.51 -4.86
C HIS A 310 8.14 13.86 -4.31
N ALA A 311 7.06 14.41 -4.87
CA ALA A 311 6.51 15.69 -4.42
C ALA A 311 6.10 15.66 -2.94
N PHE A 312 5.47 14.57 -2.50
CA PHE A 312 5.02 14.42 -1.12
C PHE A 312 6.20 14.31 -0.15
N HIS A 313 7.18 13.45 -0.43
CA HIS A 313 8.38 13.30 0.41
C HIS A 313 9.17 14.59 0.50
N ASP A 314 9.39 15.27 -0.61
CA ASP A 314 10.11 16.55 -0.64
C ASP A 314 9.40 17.62 0.18
N GLY A 315 8.07 17.68 0.10
CA GLY A 315 7.24 18.59 0.89
C GLY A 315 7.36 18.34 2.38
N LEU A 316 7.28 17.05 2.81
CA LEU A 316 7.45 16.68 4.22
C LEU A 316 8.88 16.99 4.72
N VAL A 317 9.90 16.71 3.92
CA VAL A 317 11.31 17.06 4.25
C VAL A 317 11.50 18.57 4.34
N ALA A 318 10.89 19.33 3.43
CA ALA A 318 10.97 20.79 3.45
C ALA A 318 10.32 21.38 4.71
N TYR A 319 9.14 20.86 5.10
CA TYR A 319 8.51 21.22 6.37
C TYR A 319 9.42 20.85 7.56
N ASP A 320 9.90 19.61 7.62
CA ASP A 320 10.67 19.08 8.75
C ASP A 320 11.97 19.89 8.98
N ARG A 321 12.65 20.27 7.88
CA ARG A 321 13.84 21.14 7.95
C ARG A 321 13.52 22.54 8.46
N ARG A 322 12.36 23.11 8.15
CA ARG A 322 11.94 24.40 8.68
C ARG A 322 11.70 24.36 10.20
N HIS A 323 11.45 23.18 10.76
CA HIS A 323 11.15 22.99 12.19
C HIS A 323 12.31 22.40 12.99
N GLY A 324 13.47 22.21 12.34
CA GLY A 324 14.75 21.96 12.98
C GLY A 324 15.09 20.50 13.22
N TRP A 325 16.14 20.31 13.98
CA TRP A 325 16.79 19.03 14.22
C TRP A 325 16.36 18.44 15.56
N ARG A 326 15.97 17.16 15.57
CA ARG A 326 15.51 16.41 16.74
C ARG A 326 16.57 15.50 17.36
N GLY A 327 17.78 15.45 16.77
CA GLY A 327 18.89 14.67 17.26
C GLY A 327 19.23 13.44 16.40
N PRO A 328 20.32 12.74 16.75
CA PRO A 328 20.78 11.56 16.03
C PRO A 328 19.82 10.38 16.23
N VAL A 329 19.87 9.40 15.30
CA VAL A 329 19.11 8.14 15.39
C VAL A 329 19.52 7.37 16.64
N GLN A 330 20.81 7.40 16.98
CA GLN A 330 21.39 6.78 18.17
C GLN A 330 22.76 7.40 18.46
N HIS A 331 23.15 7.45 19.75
CA HIS A 331 24.48 7.85 20.19
C HIS A 331 25.22 6.68 20.81
N PHE A 332 26.50 6.53 20.50
CA PHE A 332 27.44 5.58 21.10
C PHE A 332 28.57 6.29 21.77
N ALA A 333 29.11 5.71 22.84
CA ALA A 333 30.18 6.34 23.63
C ALA A 333 31.48 6.59 22.85
N THR A 334 31.71 5.87 21.75
CA THR A 334 32.87 6.04 20.88
C THR A 334 32.52 5.90 19.41
N PRO A 335 33.23 6.57 18.49
CA PRO A 335 33.06 6.43 17.05
C PRO A 335 33.18 4.98 16.57
N ALA A 336 34.17 4.22 17.11
CA ALA A 336 34.38 2.82 16.78
C ALA A 336 33.16 1.94 17.17
N ALA A 337 32.51 2.23 18.30
CA ALA A 337 31.28 1.56 18.71
C ALA A 337 30.11 1.91 17.80
N ALA A 338 29.98 3.17 17.35
CA ALA A 338 28.98 3.60 16.39
C ALA A 338 29.14 2.91 15.03
N GLU A 339 30.37 2.83 14.51
CA GLU A 339 30.68 2.14 13.26
C GLU A 339 30.35 0.64 13.35
N ALA A 340 30.77 -0.05 14.42
CA ALA A 340 30.45 -1.44 14.68
C ALA A 340 28.93 -1.66 14.88
N GLY A 341 28.23 -0.65 15.39
CA GLY A 341 26.77 -0.66 15.62
C GLY A 341 25.92 -0.52 14.37
N LEU A 342 26.43 0.10 13.29
CA LEU A 342 25.68 0.38 12.06
C LEU A 342 25.01 -0.88 11.47
N SER A 343 25.66 -2.04 11.49
CA SER A 343 25.12 -3.28 10.97
C SER A 343 23.94 -3.84 11.77
N ARG A 344 23.83 -3.43 13.06
CA ARG A 344 22.80 -3.91 13.98
C ARG A 344 21.56 -3.02 13.99
N ILE A 345 21.66 -1.80 13.45
CA ILE A 345 20.52 -0.88 13.35
C ILE A 345 19.75 -1.24 12.08
N ASP A 346 18.59 -1.86 12.28
CA ASP A 346 17.66 -2.23 11.20
C ASP A 346 16.51 -1.23 11.18
N LYS A 347 16.79 -0.02 10.70
CA LYS A 347 15.80 1.04 10.47
C LYS A 347 15.76 1.36 8.99
N ASP A 348 14.55 1.53 8.46
CA ASP A 348 14.29 1.97 7.10
C ASP A 348 14.03 3.49 7.12
N PRO A 349 14.71 4.29 6.30
CA PRO A 349 14.44 5.73 6.21
C PRO A 349 13.18 6.05 5.39
N GLY A 350 12.57 5.07 4.71
CA GLY A 350 11.47 5.29 3.78
C GLY A 350 11.90 5.90 2.43
N VAL A 351 13.17 6.26 2.28
CA VAL A 351 13.74 6.85 1.05
C VAL A 351 14.99 6.07 0.65
N ALA A 352 14.96 5.51 -0.55
CA ALA A 352 15.98 4.56 -1.02
C ALA A 352 17.41 5.15 -1.11
N THR A 353 17.54 6.47 -1.27
CA THR A 353 18.83 7.16 -1.35
C THR A 353 19.47 7.41 0.01
N TRP A 354 18.69 7.39 1.09
CA TRP A 354 19.21 7.69 2.43
C TRP A 354 19.92 6.48 3.04
N ARG A 355 20.97 6.74 3.80
CA ARG A 355 21.79 5.74 4.48
C ARG A 355 22.06 6.14 5.92
N LEU A 356 22.23 5.15 6.79
CA LEU A 356 22.78 5.37 8.11
C LEU A 356 24.30 5.63 8.01
N ALA A 357 24.81 6.55 8.80
CA ALA A 357 26.24 6.82 8.91
C ALA A 357 26.63 7.07 10.37
N ALA A 358 27.81 6.59 10.74
CA ALA A 358 28.44 6.88 12.02
C ALA A 358 29.33 8.11 11.89
N VAL A 359 29.16 9.08 12.76
CA VAL A 359 30.00 10.28 12.86
C VAL A 359 31.31 9.90 13.57
N THR A 360 32.43 10.04 12.85
CA THR A 360 33.78 9.69 13.40
C THR A 360 34.54 10.89 13.95
N ARG A 361 34.31 12.06 13.33
CA ARG A 361 34.98 13.31 13.73
C ARG A 361 34.07 14.48 13.33
N VAL A 362 34.15 15.55 14.11
CA VAL A 362 33.45 16.82 13.82
C VAL A 362 34.45 17.95 14.00
N ASP A 363 34.49 18.89 13.05
CA ASP A 363 35.28 20.12 13.11
C ASP A 363 34.55 21.30 12.46
N SER A 364 35.22 22.45 12.32
CA SER A 364 34.62 23.65 11.74
C SER A 364 34.27 23.53 10.25
N THR A 365 34.81 22.52 9.54
CA THR A 365 34.59 22.31 8.11
C THR A 365 33.44 21.37 7.85
N GLY A 366 33.01 20.58 8.86
CA GLY A 366 31.92 19.60 8.73
C GLY A 366 32.08 18.41 9.67
N ALA A 367 31.57 17.27 9.23
CA ALA A 367 31.67 16.00 9.94
C ALA A 367 32.18 14.88 9.02
N ASP A 368 33.20 14.15 9.50
CA ASP A 368 33.67 12.94 8.83
C ASP A 368 32.78 11.76 9.29
N ILE A 369 32.35 10.94 8.35
CA ILE A 369 31.38 9.84 8.58
C ILE A 369 31.85 8.54 7.94
N VAL A 370 31.34 7.42 8.49
CA VAL A 370 31.40 6.09 7.85
C VAL A 370 29.96 5.66 7.51
N VAL A 371 29.67 5.48 6.22
CA VAL A 371 28.33 5.16 5.72
C VAL A 371 28.08 3.65 5.77
N LYS A 372 26.89 3.22 6.24
CA LYS A 372 26.48 1.80 6.27
C LYS A 372 26.52 1.19 4.84
N GLY A 373 27.34 0.14 4.67
CA GLY A 373 27.55 -0.48 3.35
C GLY A 373 28.35 0.32 2.36
N GLY A 374 28.94 1.47 2.78
CA GLY A 374 29.78 2.36 2.02
C GLY A 374 31.16 2.55 2.67
N GLY A 375 31.89 3.56 2.20
CA GLY A 375 33.19 3.97 2.73
C GLY A 375 33.10 5.19 3.64
N ARG A 376 34.25 5.80 3.84
CA ARG A 376 34.36 7.12 4.47
C ARG A 376 33.80 8.19 3.57
N ALA A 377 33.19 9.20 4.16
CA ALA A 377 32.58 10.32 3.48
C ALA A 377 32.60 11.56 4.38
N HIS A 378 32.20 12.72 3.84
CA HIS A 378 32.18 13.96 4.55
C HIS A 378 30.83 14.69 4.38
N ILE A 379 30.34 15.30 5.47
CA ILE A 379 29.21 16.22 5.49
C ILE A 379 29.73 17.63 5.63
N PRO A 380 29.58 18.50 4.64
CA PRO A 380 30.06 19.90 4.73
C PRO A 380 29.33 20.71 5.80
N ALA A 381 30.00 21.71 6.38
CA ALA A 381 29.44 22.58 7.43
C ALA A 381 28.09 23.24 7.00
N SER A 382 27.92 23.59 5.73
CA SER A 382 26.66 24.18 5.22
C SER A 382 25.45 23.29 5.36
N GLU A 383 25.65 21.96 5.35
CA GLU A 383 24.56 20.99 5.51
C GLU A 383 23.97 20.96 6.94
N PHE A 384 24.61 21.62 7.88
CA PHE A 384 24.14 21.76 9.25
C PHE A 384 23.38 23.07 9.52
N ALA A 385 23.40 24.04 8.60
CA ALA A 385 22.81 25.37 8.82
C ALA A 385 21.29 25.34 9.14
N TRP A 386 20.55 24.38 8.59
CA TRP A 386 19.13 24.22 8.87
C TRP A 386 18.84 23.57 10.23
N ALA A 387 19.81 22.87 10.82
CA ALA A 387 19.63 21.97 11.95
C ALA A 387 19.56 22.72 13.30
N HIS A 388 18.69 23.73 13.36
CA HIS A 388 18.32 24.38 14.63
C HIS A 388 17.70 23.33 15.57
N ARG A 389 17.91 23.44 16.87
CA ARG A 389 17.23 22.55 17.81
C ARG A 389 15.71 22.78 17.77
N THR A 390 14.91 21.73 17.57
CA THR A 390 13.46 21.78 17.69
C THR A 390 13.04 22.03 19.14
N LEU A 391 12.15 23.00 19.37
CA LEU A 391 11.56 23.35 20.66
C LEU A 391 10.04 22.98 20.65
N PRO A 392 9.36 22.96 21.82
CA PRO A 392 7.92 22.75 21.88
C PRO A 392 7.14 23.69 20.94
N ASP A 393 5.97 23.23 20.46
CA ASP A 393 5.08 23.92 19.52
C ASP A 393 5.76 24.28 18.19
N GLN A 394 6.66 23.44 17.73
CA GLN A 394 7.40 23.56 16.46
C GLN A 394 8.26 24.83 16.37
N ARG A 395 8.63 25.43 17.50
CA ARG A 395 9.52 26.58 17.53
C ARG A 395 10.96 26.16 17.31
N LEU A 396 11.77 27.07 16.78
CA LEU A 396 13.23 26.87 16.57
C LEU A 396 14.05 27.42 17.73
N GLY A 397 15.08 26.68 18.07
CA GLY A 397 16.19 27.18 18.89
C GLY A 397 17.13 28.10 18.09
N PRO A 398 18.22 28.59 18.72
CA PRO A 398 19.24 29.38 18.03
C PRO A 398 19.83 28.65 16.82
N ALA A 399 20.30 29.41 15.82
CA ALA A 399 21.00 28.83 14.67
C ALA A 399 22.32 28.19 15.15
N PRO A 400 22.65 26.97 14.70
CA PRO A 400 23.91 26.34 15.03
C PRO A 400 25.06 27.14 14.38
N ARG A 401 26.10 27.41 15.17
CA ARG A 401 27.30 28.16 14.71
C ARG A 401 28.36 27.22 14.15
N THR A 402 28.38 26.00 14.64
CA THR A 402 29.34 24.96 14.26
C THR A 402 28.63 23.61 14.11
N PRO A 403 29.13 22.69 13.27
CA PRO A 403 28.61 21.32 13.16
C PRO A 403 28.58 20.58 14.50
N GLY A 404 29.52 20.88 15.42
CA GLY A 404 29.59 20.25 16.74
C GLY A 404 28.46 20.65 17.71
N GLU A 405 27.63 21.66 17.38
CA GLU A 405 26.42 22.01 18.13
C GLU A 405 25.22 21.11 17.68
N VAL A 406 25.35 20.39 16.55
CA VAL A 406 24.30 19.55 15.94
C VAL A 406 24.58 18.08 16.14
N VAL A 407 25.83 17.63 15.87
CA VAL A 407 26.23 16.22 15.94
C VAL A 407 27.57 16.09 16.69
N ALA A 408 27.77 14.93 17.29
CA ALA A 408 28.99 14.58 18.02
C ALA A 408 29.60 13.29 17.44
N ALA A 409 30.92 13.11 17.68
CA ALA A 409 31.58 11.85 17.34
C ALA A 409 30.93 10.68 18.14
N GLY A 410 30.54 9.61 17.46
CA GLY A 410 29.77 8.51 18.04
C GLY A 410 28.27 8.55 17.73
N ASP A 411 27.77 9.62 17.10
CA ASP A 411 26.40 9.69 16.63
C ASP A 411 26.19 8.81 15.39
N VAL A 412 25.01 8.20 15.30
CA VAL A 412 24.50 7.58 14.09
C VAL A 412 23.37 8.45 13.55
N ILE A 413 23.49 8.85 12.30
CA ILE A 413 22.61 9.81 11.64
C ILE A 413 22.18 9.30 10.26
N TRP A 414 21.08 9.86 9.73
CA TRP A 414 20.69 9.68 8.34
C TRP A 414 21.44 10.65 7.43
N VAL A 415 21.91 10.14 6.29
CA VAL A 415 22.63 10.93 5.28
C VAL A 415 22.20 10.56 3.88
N GLU A 416 22.34 11.49 2.95
CA GLU A 416 22.05 11.30 1.53
C GLU A 416 23.21 11.79 0.67
N PRO A 417 23.63 11.08 -0.40
CA PRO A 417 24.67 11.53 -1.30
C PRO A 417 24.33 12.86 -1.94
N LEU A 418 25.26 13.82 -1.91
CA LEU A 418 25.15 15.09 -2.62
C LEU A 418 25.66 14.92 -4.06
N ASN A 419 24.78 15.11 -5.06
CA ASN A 419 25.09 14.98 -6.49
C ASN A 419 25.14 16.34 -7.18
N GLY A 420 26.01 16.51 -8.18
CA GLY A 420 26.00 17.66 -9.12
C GLY A 420 26.35 19.03 -8.53
N SER A 421 25.48 20.01 -8.72
CA SER A 421 25.73 21.44 -8.37
C SER A 421 25.93 21.71 -6.88
N ALA A 422 25.44 20.83 -6.00
CA ALA A 422 25.67 20.94 -4.56
C ALA A 422 27.16 20.80 -4.17
N THR A 423 27.98 20.20 -5.05
CA THR A 423 29.42 19.97 -4.81
C THR A 423 30.31 21.11 -5.36
N THR A 424 29.81 21.98 -6.24
CA THR A 424 30.61 22.98 -6.96
C THR A 424 31.17 24.09 -6.07
N GLY A 425 30.61 24.34 -4.89
CA GLY A 425 31.10 25.33 -3.92
C GLY A 425 32.24 24.83 -3.02
N TYR A 426 32.37 23.52 -2.85
CA TYR A 426 33.28 22.92 -1.85
C TYR A 426 34.63 22.52 -2.38
N ASN A 427 34.83 22.44 -3.68
CA ASN A 427 36.08 21.96 -4.30
C ASN A 427 37.15 23.00 -4.46
N ARG A 428 36.96 24.23 -3.90
CA ARG A 428 37.99 25.28 -3.94
C ARG A 428 39.05 25.06 -2.84
N GLY A 429 40.03 24.22 -3.10
CA GLY A 429 41.26 24.14 -2.29
C GLY A 429 41.58 22.85 -1.57
N ARG A 430 40.78 21.78 -1.70
CA ARG A 430 41.12 20.42 -1.22
C ARG A 430 41.08 19.45 -2.38
N ALA A 431 42.05 18.55 -2.46
CA ALA A 431 41.97 17.33 -3.26
C ALA A 431 40.90 16.47 -2.61
N GLN A 432 39.65 16.53 -3.12
CA GLN A 432 38.53 15.80 -2.55
C GLN A 432 38.53 14.36 -3.11
N THR A 433 38.96 13.46 -2.25
CA THR A 433 38.93 12.02 -2.54
C THR A 433 37.69 11.31 -1.94
N GLU A 434 36.96 11.96 -1.05
CA GLU A 434 35.83 11.38 -0.31
C GLU A 434 34.48 11.93 -0.82
N PRO A 435 33.44 11.05 -0.93
CA PRO A 435 32.10 11.46 -1.31
C PRO A 435 31.49 12.46 -0.32
N LEU A 436 30.68 13.42 -0.83
CA LEU A 436 29.93 14.36 0.00
C LEU A 436 28.51 13.86 0.26
N TYR A 437 28.06 14.07 1.50
CA TYR A 437 26.72 13.74 1.95
C TYR A 437 26.05 14.92 2.63
N GLY A 438 24.71 14.96 2.58
CA GLY A 438 23.88 15.89 3.34
C GLY A 438 23.30 15.25 4.58
N LEU A 439 23.14 16.02 5.66
CA LEU A 439 22.43 15.59 6.86
C LEU A 439 20.93 15.43 6.57
N ARG A 440 20.34 14.32 6.99
CA ARG A 440 18.91 14.00 6.80
C ARG A 440 18.27 13.60 8.12
N GLN A 441 16.94 13.72 8.17
CA GLN A 441 16.11 13.37 9.31
C GLN A 441 14.77 12.84 8.77
N VAL A 442 14.30 11.68 9.25
CA VAL A 442 12.97 11.18 8.92
C VAL A 442 11.94 12.15 9.50
N PRO A 443 11.01 12.68 8.71
CA PRO A 443 10.00 13.61 9.19
C PRO A 443 9.14 13.01 10.32
N ASP A 444 8.79 13.85 11.30
CA ASP A 444 7.86 13.52 12.40
C ASP A 444 6.40 13.85 12.02
N ILE A 445 6.24 14.63 10.96
CA ILE A 445 4.97 14.96 10.35
C ILE A 445 4.64 13.95 9.28
N ASP A 446 3.35 13.76 9.03
CA ASP A 446 2.87 12.87 7.99
C ASP A 446 1.66 13.49 7.26
N GLY A 447 0.96 12.74 6.44
CA GLY A 447 -0.18 13.21 5.69
C GLY A 447 -0.60 12.24 4.61
N GLY A 448 -1.19 12.76 3.54
CA GLY A 448 -1.57 11.97 2.38
C GLY A 448 -1.62 12.80 1.12
N PHE A 449 -1.47 12.14 -0.02
CA PHE A 449 -1.62 12.73 -1.34
C PHE A 449 -2.31 11.75 -2.28
N VAL A 450 -3.29 12.22 -3.06
CA VAL A 450 -4.06 11.40 -3.99
C VAL A 450 -4.26 12.12 -5.31
N VAL A 451 -4.23 11.33 -6.38
CA VAL A 451 -4.41 11.79 -7.77
C VAL A 451 -5.52 10.98 -8.40
N LEU A 452 -6.45 11.64 -9.07
CA LEU A 452 -7.54 10.97 -9.78
C LEU A 452 -7.86 11.65 -11.13
N ASP A 453 -8.40 10.86 -12.03
CA ASP A 453 -8.98 11.33 -13.29
C ASP A 453 -10.38 11.87 -12.99
N PRO A 454 -10.61 13.18 -13.18
CA PRO A 454 -11.90 13.82 -12.86
C PRO A 454 -13.06 13.38 -13.76
N LYS A 455 -12.79 12.82 -14.94
CA LYS A 455 -13.83 12.36 -15.87
C LYS A 455 -14.31 10.96 -15.58
N THR A 456 -13.43 10.11 -15.07
CA THR A 456 -13.73 8.69 -14.86
C THR A 456 -13.76 8.27 -13.40
N GLY A 457 -13.21 9.08 -12.48
CA GLY A 457 -13.05 8.75 -11.07
C GLY A 457 -11.97 7.70 -10.81
N ARG A 458 -11.12 7.40 -11.80
CA ARG A 458 -9.99 6.48 -11.60
C ARG A 458 -8.95 7.11 -10.69
N VAL A 459 -8.60 6.43 -9.61
CA VAL A 459 -7.49 6.84 -8.73
C VAL A 459 -6.19 6.40 -9.38
N LEU A 460 -5.36 7.36 -9.79
CA LEU A 460 -4.16 7.12 -10.60
C LEU A 460 -2.92 6.90 -9.72
N ALA A 461 -2.86 7.61 -8.58
CA ALA A 461 -1.80 7.48 -7.59
C ALA A 461 -2.33 7.76 -6.17
N MET A 462 -1.69 7.15 -5.16
CA MET A 462 -2.08 7.29 -3.76
C MET A 462 -0.87 7.16 -2.84
N VAL A 463 -0.61 8.19 -2.05
CA VAL A 463 0.44 8.23 -1.03
C VAL A 463 -0.23 8.40 0.33
N GLY A 464 -0.29 7.34 1.13
CA GLY A 464 -1.01 7.33 2.41
C GLY A 464 -0.16 7.70 3.62
N GLY A 465 1.09 8.09 3.41
CA GLY A 465 2.04 8.48 4.44
C GLY A 465 3.48 8.42 3.97
N TRP A 466 4.42 8.75 4.89
CA TRP A 466 5.85 8.76 4.60
C TRP A 466 6.37 7.40 4.09
N ASP A 467 6.05 6.33 4.81
CA ASP A 467 6.50 4.98 4.46
C ASP A 467 5.50 3.93 4.96
N VAL A 468 5.07 3.04 4.06
CA VAL A 468 4.10 1.97 4.36
C VAL A 468 4.65 0.91 5.31
N ASN A 469 5.98 0.73 5.35
CA ASN A 469 6.62 -0.23 6.25
C ASN A 469 6.64 0.29 7.70
N SER A 470 6.73 1.61 7.88
CA SER A 470 6.66 2.26 9.18
C SER A 470 5.22 2.42 9.68
N SER A 471 4.26 2.67 8.78
CA SER A 471 2.84 2.81 9.10
C SER A 471 1.97 2.34 7.94
N GLN A 472 1.16 1.30 8.18
CA GLN A 472 0.17 0.81 7.21
C GLN A 472 -1.15 1.62 7.22
N PHE A 473 -1.25 2.62 8.09
CA PHE A 473 -2.42 3.49 8.17
C PHE A 473 -2.46 4.42 6.97
N ASN A 474 -3.41 4.18 6.07
CA ASN A 474 -3.58 4.97 4.85
C ASN A 474 -4.34 6.26 5.14
N ARG A 475 -3.63 7.38 5.19
CA ARG A 475 -4.22 8.68 5.56
C ARG A 475 -5.12 9.27 4.47
N VAL A 476 -5.07 8.74 3.25
CA VAL A 476 -5.96 9.15 2.15
C VAL A 476 -7.39 8.67 2.37
N THR A 477 -7.54 7.44 2.89
CA THR A 477 -8.86 6.76 2.98
C THR A 477 -9.32 6.55 4.41
N GLN A 478 -8.40 6.46 5.39
CA GLN A 478 -8.70 6.10 6.77
C GLN A 478 -8.64 7.28 7.75
N ALA A 479 -7.87 8.35 7.43
CA ALA A 479 -7.78 9.52 8.30
C ALA A 479 -9.01 10.43 8.08
N TRP A 480 -9.84 10.54 9.11
CA TRP A 480 -10.93 11.52 9.18
C TRP A 480 -10.37 12.77 9.82
N ARG A 481 -10.26 13.85 9.03
CA ARG A 481 -9.62 15.12 9.44
C ARG A 481 -10.49 16.28 9.06
N GLN A 482 -10.37 17.37 9.83
CA GLN A 482 -11.02 18.62 9.49
C GLN A 482 -10.43 19.21 8.21
N GLU A 483 -11.28 19.46 7.21
CA GLU A 483 -10.86 20.02 5.93
C GLU A 483 -10.66 21.56 5.99
N GLY A 484 -11.13 22.22 7.05
CA GLY A 484 -11.03 23.67 7.17
C GLY A 484 -11.63 24.38 5.95
N SER A 485 -11.02 25.48 5.53
CA SER A 485 -11.50 26.29 4.40
C SER A 485 -11.57 25.56 3.05
N ALA A 486 -11.10 24.31 2.95
CA ALA A 486 -11.24 23.53 1.72
C ALA A 486 -12.70 23.11 1.43
N ILE A 487 -13.62 23.21 2.40
CA ILE A 487 -15.06 23.01 2.18
C ILE A 487 -15.74 24.19 1.44
N LYS A 488 -15.17 25.40 1.50
CA LYS A 488 -15.79 26.62 1.03
C LYS A 488 -16.30 26.57 -0.42
N PRO A 489 -15.62 25.95 -1.40
CA PRO A 489 -16.19 25.85 -2.75
C PRO A 489 -17.60 25.25 -2.77
N LEU A 490 -17.89 24.26 -1.91
CA LEU A 490 -19.24 23.66 -1.83
C LEU A 490 -20.27 24.62 -1.19
N VAL A 491 -19.86 25.47 -0.25
CA VAL A 491 -20.71 26.51 0.31
C VAL A 491 -21.03 27.56 -0.76
N TYR A 492 -20.03 27.96 -1.55
CA TYR A 492 -20.18 28.99 -2.58
C TYR A 492 -20.98 28.49 -3.78
N VAL A 493 -20.76 27.24 -4.25
CA VAL A 493 -21.58 26.68 -5.33
C VAL A 493 -23.06 26.55 -4.90
N THR A 494 -23.32 26.26 -3.60
CA THR A 494 -24.69 26.29 -3.05
C THR A 494 -25.31 27.70 -3.14
N ALA A 495 -24.50 28.74 -2.97
CA ALA A 495 -24.97 30.12 -3.14
C ALA A 495 -25.28 30.42 -4.60
N MET A 496 -24.40 29.95 -5.54
CA MET A 496 -24.67 30.13 -6.98
C MET A 496 -25.97 29.43 -7.38
N GLU A 497 -26.25 28.23 -6.92
CA GLU A 497 -27.52 27.51 -7.11
C GLU A 497 -28.74 28.29 -6.59
N LYS A 498 -28.55 29.19 -5.64
CA LYS A 498 -29.59 30.07 -5.12
C LYS A 498 -29.68 31.46 -5.79
N GLY A 499 -28.94 31.63 -6.91
CA GLY A 499 -28.98 32.85 -7.70
C GLY A 499 -28.01 33.96 -7.26
N TYR A 500 -27.11 33.68 -6.29
CA TYR A 500 -25.97 34.58 -6.06
C TYR A 500 -24.97 34.42 -7.18
N THR A 501 -24.21 35.47 -7.47
CA THR A 501 -23.18 35.51 -8.48
C THR A 501 -21.82 35.80 -7.84
N PRO A 502 -20.71 35.56 -8.51
CA PRO A 502 -19.36 35.94 -8.02
C PRO A 502 -19.25 37.42 -7.63
N ASP A 503 -20.05 38.30 -8.24
CA ASP A 503 -20.06 39.74 -7.98
C ASP A 503 -21.03 40.14 -6.87
N SER A 504 -21.85 39.22 -6.34
CA SER A 504 -22.72 39.49 -5.20
C SER A 504 -21.90 39.94 -3.99
N VAL A 505 -22.35 41.00 -3.33
CA VAL A 505 -21.61 41.63 -2.24
C VAL A 505 -22.15 41.20 -0.90
N VAL A 506 -21.25 40.78 -0.01
CA VAL A 506 -21.55 40.40 1.37
C VAL A 506 -20.60 41.13 2.31
N ASP A 507 -21.09 41.57 3.45
CA ASP A 507 -20.33 42.36 4.42
C ASP A 507 -19.35 41.49 5.21
N ASP A 508 -18.07 41.94 5.31
CA ASP A 508 -16.96 41.29 6.04
C ASP A 508 -16.82 41.86 7.49
N SER A 509 -17.85 42.41 8.07
CA SER A 509 -17.82 42.86 9.46
C SER A 509 -17.97 41.70 10.45
N PRO A 510 -17.57 41.89 11.73
CA PRO A 510 -17.74 40.86 12.77
C PRO A 510 -19.20 40.41 12.91
N ILE A 511 -19.41 39.15 13.22
CA ILE A 511 -20.73 38.53 13.35
C ILE A 511 -20.72 37.57 14.56
N GLU A 512 -21.82 37.53 15.27
CA GLU A 512 -22.08 36.60 16.38
C GLU A 512 -23.26 35.71 16.03
N LEU A 513 -23.10 34.44 16.06
CA LEU A 513 -24.09 33.46 15.61
C LEU A 513 -24.44 32.48 16.73
N SER A 514 -25.75 32.22 16.91
CA SER A 514 -26.19 31.15 17.81
C SER A 514 -25.96 29.77 17.17
N GLN A 515 -25.37 28.87 17.91
CA GLN A 515 -25.19 27.48 17.47
C GLN A 515 -26.19 26.49 18.09
N GLY A 516 -27.20 27.01 18.77
CA GLY A 516 -28.25 26.22 19.40
C GLY A 516 -28.40 26.49 20.89
N PRO A 517 -29.45 25.96 21.53
CA PRO A 517 -29.73 26.20 22.94
C PRO A 517 -28.61 25.69 23.85
N GLY A 518 -28.16 26.55 24.78
CA GLY A 518 -27.14 26.20 25.76
C GLY A 518 -25.69 26.25 25.27
N LEU A 519 -25.47 26.62 24.00
CA LEU A 519 -24.13 26.85 23.45
C LEU A 519 -23.80 28.36 23.45
N PRO A 520 -22.53 28.75 23.67
CA PRO A 520 -22.11 30.13 23.53
C PRO A 520 -22.26 30.63 22.11
N LEU A 521 -22.41 31.93 21.93
CA LEU A 521 -22.42 32.57 20.61
C LEU A 521 -21.08 32.31 19.93
N TRP A 522 -21.14 31.85 18.69
CA TRP A 522 -19.94 31.63 17.88
C TRP A 522 -19.54 32.95 17.20
N LYS A 523 -18.27 33.30 17.37
CA LYS A 523 -17.67 34.54 16.85
C LYS A 523 -16.53 34.19 15.92
N PRO A 524 -16.79 33.94 14.63
CA PRO A 524 -15.75 33.70 13.66
C PRO A 524 -14.87 34.96 13.50
N VAL A 525 -13.59 34.73 13.11
CA VAL A 525 -12.65 35.78 12.77
C VAL A 525 -11.96 35.43 11.45
N ASN A 526 -11.53 36.43 10.68
CA ASN A 526 -10.69 36.23 9.53
C ASN A 526 -9.28 35.84 10.00
N TYR A 527 -8.57 35.14 9.14
CA TYR A 527 -7.21 34.65 9.45
C TYR A 527 -6.24 35.80 9.82
N GLU A 528 -6.32 36.92 9.09
CA GLU A 528 -5.49 38.09 9.34
C GLU A 528 -5.89 38.88 10.59
N GLY A 529 -6.91 38.45 11.31
CA GLY A 529 -7.45 39.17 12.47
C GLY A 529 -8.14 40.50 12.12
N THR A 530 -8.20 40.87 10.84
CA THR A 530 -8.82 42.09 10.36
C THR A 530 -10.21 41.81 9.77
N SER A 531 -11.10 42.80 9.87
CA SER A 531 -12.39 42.76 9.18
C SER A 531 -12.46 43.91 8.19
N GLY A 532 -13.04 43.65 7.01
CA GLY A 532 -13.23 44.64 5.97
C GLY A 532 -14.68 45.17 5.97
N GLY A 533 -15.05 45.93 4.97
CA GLY A 533 -16.39 46.28 4.63
C GLY A 533 -17.00 45.29 3.60
N PRO A 534 -17.89 45.78 2.72
CA PRO A 534 -18.47 44.98 1.64
C PRO A 534 -17.40 44.29 0.78
N SER A 535 -17.60 43.00 0.54
CA SER A 535 -16.67 42.16 -0.26
C SER A 535 -17.48 41.33 -1.26
N THR A 536 -17.00 41.19 -2.49
CA THR A 536 -17.64 40.29 -3.44
C THR A 536 -17.42 38.84 -3.01
N LEU A 537 -18.30 37.93 -3.42
CA LEU A 537 -18.14 36.50 -3.17
C LEU A 537 -16.87 35.96 -3.80
N ARG A 538 -16.49 36.47 -4.99
CA ARG A 538 -15.24 36.16 -5.67
C ARG A 538 -14.02 36.49 -4.79
N ASP A 539 -13.95 37.73 -4.32
CA ASP A 539 -12.84 38.18 -3.45
C ASP A 539 -12.79 37.38 -2.16
N ALA A 540 -13.96 37.11 -1.57
CA ALA A 540 -14.06 36.36 -0.33
C ALA A 540 -13.59 34.89 -0.45
N LEU A 541 -13.84 34.22 -1.58
CA LEU A 541 -13.31 32.87 -1.82
C LEU A 541 -11.82 32.89 -2.12
N ILE A 542 -11.35 33.84 -2.95
CA ILE A 542 -9.95 34.02 -3.32
C ILE A 542 -9.07 34.20 -2.08
N HIS A 543 -9.47 35.07 -1.16
CA HIS A 543 -8.76 35.36 0.09
C HIS A 543 -9.24 34.52 1.29
N SER A 544 -10.18 33.60 1.05
CA SER A 544 -10.68 32.67 2.07
C SER A 544 -11.29 33.36 3.29
N LYS A 545 -12.03 34.49 3.12
CA LYS A 545 -12.62 35.28 4.20
C LYS A 545 -13.64 34.46 5.00
N ASN A 546 -13.44 34.37 6.32
CA ASN A 546 -14.31 33.59 7.20
C ASN A 546 -15.61 34.29 7.51
N LEU A 547 -15.58 35.62 7.77
CA LEU A 547 -16.75 36.42 8.15
C LEU A 547 -17.78 36.46 7.03
N VAL A 548 -17.33 36.67 5.79
CA VAL A 548 -18.17 36.62 4.59
C VAL A 548 -18.81 35.25 4.43
N THR A 549 -18.04 34.19 4.55
CA THR A 549 -18.53 32.80 4.39
C THR A 549 -19.55 32.46 5.48
N ALA A 550 -19.30 32.84 6.74
CA ALA A 550 -20.22 32.61 7.84
C ALA A 550 -21.55 33.37 7.63
N ARG A 551 -21.50 34.64 7.18
CA ARG A 551 -22.68 35.43 6.86
C ARG A 551 -23.42 34.86 5.64
N LEU A 552 -22.69 34.43 4.58
CA LEU A 552 -23.28 33.76 3.43
C LEU A 552 -24.05 32.51 3.88
N ALA A 553 -23.50 31.72 4.78
CA ALA A 553 -24.15 30.52 5.30
C ALA A 553 -25.47 30.84 6.03
N THR A 554 -25.59 32.01 6.73
CA THR A 554 -26.85 32.42 7.31
C THR A 554 -27.90 32.83 6.26
N MET A 555 -27.44 33.38 5.13
CA MET A 555 -28.30 33.84 4.05
C MET A 555 -28.85 32.69 3.20
N ILE A 556 -28.04 31.67 2.92
CA ILE A 556 -28.45 30.55 2.07
C ILE A 556 -29.01 29.35 2.85
N GLY A 557 -28.78 29.28 4.15
CA GLY A 557 -29.27 28.25 5.07
C GLY A 557 -28.36 27.03 5.13
N MET A 558 -28.10 26.52 6.33
CA MET A 558 -27.24 25.38 6.58
C MET A 558 -27.76 24.05 6.00
N GLU A 559 -29.09 23.91 5.89
CA GLU A 559 -29.76 22.75 5.28
C GLU A 559 -29.36 22.58 3.81
N SER A 560 -29.33 23.68 3.05
CA SER A 560 -28.93 23.65 1.63
C SER A 560 -27.44 23.31 1.46
N ILE A 561 -26.59 23.89 2.32
CA ILE A 561 -25.15 23.56 2.34
C ILE A 561 -24.96 22.09 2.66
N ALA A 562 -25.66 21.56 3.68
CA ALA A 562 -25.59 20.16 4.07
C ALA A 562 -26.02 19.23 2.92
N GLN A 563 -27.08 19.57 2.18
CA GLN A 563 -27.52 18.82 1.02
C GLN A 563 -26.45 18.78 -0.08
N THR A 564 -25.83 19.92 -0.39
CA THR A 564 -24.73 19.96 -1.38
C THR A 564 -23.53 19.13 -0.92
N VAL A 565 -23.06 19.30 0.32
CA VAL A 565 -21.92 18.54 0.87
C VAL A 565 -22.18 17.03 0.86
N GLN A 566 -23.41 16.60 1.15
CA GLN A 566 -23.83 15.20 1.09
C GLN A 566 -23.95 14.69 -0.34
N SER A 567 -24.48 15.49 -1.28
CA SER A 567 -24.61 15.09 -2.68
C SER A 567 -23.25 14.90 -3.36
N PHE A 568 -22.24 15.66 -2.93
CA PHE A 568 -20.84 15.52 -3.36
C PHE A 568 -20.06 14.45 -2.58
N ASP A 569 -20.73 13.65 -1.75
CA ASP A 569 -20.17 12.56 -0.95
C ASP A 569 -19.02 12.98 0.00
N VAL A 570 -18.90 14.26 0.36
CA VAL A 570 -17.85 14.73 1.28
C VAL A 570 -18.12 14.24 2.70
N MET A 571 -19.39 14.30 3.14
CA MET A 571 -19.85 13.79 4.44
C MET A 571 -21.14 13.00 4.25
N ASP A 572 -21.31 11.90 4.99
CA ASP A 572 -22.56 11.12 4.98
C ASP A 572 -23.71 11.93 5.63
N ARG A 573 -23.37 12.71 6.65
CA ARG A 573 -24.28 13.60 7.36
C ARG A 573 -23.53 14.82 7.90
N MET A 574 -23.92 16.01 7.47
CA MET A 574 -23.37 17.27 7.94
C MET A 574 -24.26 17.86 9.06
N PRO A 575 -23.72 18.14 10.25
CA PRO A 575 -24.44 18.89 11.28
C PRO A 575 -24.76 20.32 10.84
N LEU A 576 -25.88 20.87 11.32
CA LEU A 576 -26.37 22.19 10.88
C LEU A 576 -25.82 23.34 11.73
N TYR A 577 -24.58 23.28 12.18
CA TYR A 577 -23.87 24.36 12.84
C TYR A 577 -23.18 25.27 11.83
N TYR A 578 -23.21 26.59 12.05
CA TYR A 578 -22.54 27.53 11.13
C TYR A 578 -21.04 27.31 10.98
N SER A 579 -20.37 26.78 12.02
CA SER A 579 -18.94 26.43 11.94
C SER A 579 -18.62 25.36 10.89
N MET A 580 -19.63 24.56 10.51
CA MET A 580 -19.46 23.55 9.44
C MET A 580 -19.20 24.20 8.07
N ALA A 581 -19.74 25.40 7.82
CA ALA A 581 -19.46 26.14 6.58
C ALA A 581 -17.99 26.62 6.48
N LEU A 582 -17.27 26.62 7.60
CA LEU A 582 -15.82 26.91 7.64
C LEU A 582 -14.96 25.64 7.77
N GLY A 583 -15.56 24.43 7.68
CA GLY A 583 -14.85 23.18 7.70
C GLY A 583 -14.53 22.65 9.09
N ALA A 584 -15.47 22.80 10.03
CA ALA A 584 -15.38 22.16 11.34
C ALA A 584 -15.70 20.65 11.31
N GLY A 585 -16.12 20.12 10.17
CA GLY A 585 -16.41 18.72 9.96
C GLY A 585 -15.17 17.89 9.69
N ASP A 586 -15.32 16.56 9.73
CA ASP A 586 -14.26 15.63 9.37
C ASP A 586 -14.63 14.93 8.05
N THR A 587 -13.67 14.80 7.16
CA THR A 587 -13.77 14.02 5.92
C THR A 587 -12.46 13.29 5.63
N THR A 588 -12.44 12.43 4.60
CA THR A 588 -11.18 11.83 4.10
C THR A 588 -10.67 12.62 2.91
N LEU A 589 -9.34 12.56 2.69
CA LEU A 589 -8.72 13.24 1.57
C LEU A 589 -9.30 12.75 0.23
N LEU A 590 -9.56 11.45 0.10
CA LEU A 590 -10.13 10.89 -1.13
C LEU A 590 -11.52 11.47 -1.43
N ARG A 591 -12.40 11.57 -0.43
CA ARG A 591 -13.76 12.11 -0.61
C ARG A 591 -13.73 13.58 -1.04
N LEU A 592 -12.91 14.38 -0.38
CA LEU A 592 -12.81 15.80 -0.71
C LEU A 592 -12.20 16.01 -2.09
N THR A 593 -11.15 15.24 -2.45
CA THR A 593 -10.53 15.34 -3.78
C THR A 593 -11.49 14.88 -4.88
N ALA A 594 -12.30 13.86 -4.64
CA ALA A 594 -13.35 13.44 -5.56
C ALA A 594 -14.41 14.54 -5.78
N ALA A 595 -14.83 15.22 -4.72
CA ALA A 595 -15.77 16.34 -4.83
C ALA A 595 -15.22 17.49 -5.70
N TYR A 596 -13.93 17.79 -5.59
CA TYR A 596 -13.26 18.72 -6.49
C TYR A 596 -13.18 18.22 -7.94
N GLY A 597 -12.93 16.91 -8.11
CA GLY A 597 -13.03 16.28 -9.42
C GLY A 597 -14.44 16.35 -10.02
N MET A 598 -15.50 16.32 -9.22
CA MET A 598 -16.89 16.52 -9.68
C MET A 598 -17.10 17.95 -10.21
N LEU A 599 -16.54 18.96 -9.54
CA LEU A 599 -16.57 20.35 -10.04
C LEU A 599 -15.77 20.51 -11.35
N ASP A 600 -14.61 19.85 -11.49
CA ASP A 600 -13.85 19.85 -12.74
C ASP A 600 -14.59 19.10 -13.88
N ASN A 601 -15.48 18.21 -13.55
CA ASN A 601 -16.29 17.40 -14.47
C ASN A 601 -17.68 18.01 -14.74
N GLY A 602 -17.85 19.33 -14.59
CA GLY A 602 -19.11 19.99 -14.86
C GLY A 602 -20.22 19.62 -13.85
N GLY A 603 -19.88 19.39 -12.60
CA GLY A 603 -20.79 19.01 -11.54
C GLY A 603 -21.28 17.55 -11.59
N HIS A 604 -20.79 16.73 -12.52
CA HIS A 604 -21.18 15.32 -12.62
C HIS A 604 -20.62 14.50 -11.49
N TRP A 605 -21.49 13.70 -10.87
CA TRP A 605 -21.11 12.81 -9.79
C TRP A 605 -20.07 11.77 -10.21
N LEU A 606 -19.13 11.49 -9.36
CA LEU A 606 -17.95 10.69 -9.63
C LEU A 606 -17.65 9.79 -8.42
N LEU A 607 -17.58 8.49 -8.66
CA LEU A 607 -17.17 7.53 -7.64
C LEU A 607 -15.69 7.19 -7.81
N PRO A 608 -14.84 7.51 -6.84
CA PRO A 608 -13.44 7.07 -6.86
C PRO A 608 -13.34 5.55 -7.00
N SER A 609 -12.46 5.09 -7.87
CA SER A 609 -12.29 3.66 -8.13
C SER A 609 -10.83 3.32 -8.39
N MET A 610 -10.35 2.28 -7.74
CA MET A 610 -9.01 1.76 -7.93
C MET A 610 -9.00 0.53 -8.85
N ILE A 611 -10.15 -0.11 -9.07
CA ILE A 611 -10.29 -1.34 -9.86
C ILE A 611 -11.06 -1.04 -11.14
N ASP A 612 -10.45 -1.34 -12.29
CA ASP A 612 -11.11 -1.24 -13.60
C ASP A 612 -11.86 -2.54 -13.95
N THR A 613 -11.19 -3.70 -13.83
CA THR A 613 -11.80 -5.00 -14.13
C THR A 613 -11.26 -6.10 -13.22
N VAL A 614 -12.11 -7.09 -12.93
CA VAL A 614 -11.72 -8.35 -12.30
C VAL A 614 -12.16 -9.49 -13.19
N GLN A 615 -11.22 -10.37 -13.49
CA GLN A 615 -11.48 -11.63 -14.17
C GLN A 615 -11.29 -12.79 -13.21
N ASP A 616 -12.12 -13.83 -13.34
CA ASP A 616 -11.90 -15.08 -12.64
C ASP A 616 -10.74 -15.87 -13.28
N ARG A 617 -10.43 -17.03 -12.71
CA ARG A 617 -9.34 -17.90 -13.19
C ARG A 617 -9.52 -18.43 -14.62
N THR A 618 -10.74 -18.37 -15.16
CA THR A 618 -11.06 -18.80 -16.54
C THR A 618 -10.90 -17.65 -17.54
N GLY A 619 -10.64 -16.42 -17.05
CA GLY A 619 -10.56 -15.22 -17.85
C GLY A 619 -11.92 -14.52 -18.05
N LYS A 620 -13.00 -15.04 -17.42
CA LYS A 620 -14.31 -14.41 -17.46
C LYS A 620 -14.31 -13.15 -16.60
N ILE A 621 -14.84 -12.04 -17.12
CA ILE A 621 -15.01 -10.79 -16.37
C ILE A 621 -16.12 -10.99 -15.34
N VAL A 622 -15.80 -10.84 -14.05
CA VAL A 622 -16.72 -10.90 -12.91
C VAL A 622 -17.02 -9.53 -12.30
N TYR A 623 -16.22 -8.54 -12.62
CA TYR A 623 -16.41 -7.15 -12.25
C TYR A 623 -15.87 -6.23 -13.35
N GLN A 624 -16.59 -5.18 -13.66
CA GLN A 624 -16.15 -4.11 -14.54
C GLN A 624 -16.69 -2.77 -14.04
N LYS A 625 -15.82 -1.74 -14.00
CA LYS A 625 -16.26 -0.36 -13.77
C LYS A 625 -17.14 0.07 -14.95
N GLY A 626 -18.35 0.50 -14.69
CA GLY A 626 -19.31 0.82 -15.74
C GLY A 626 -20.34 1.85 -15.34
N VAL A 627 -21.21 2.16 -16.29
CA VAL A 627 -22.33 3.07 -16.12
C VAL A 627 -23.53 2.30 -15.56
N GLY A 628 -24.03 2.73 -14.41
CA GLY A 628 -25.21 2.12 -13.77
C GLY A 628 -26.21 3.18 -13.31
N SER A 629 -27.46 2.78 -13.14
CA SER A 629 -28.56 3.68 -12.72
C SER A 629 -28.74 3.80 -11.21
N CYS A 630 -27.94 3.16 -10.41
CA CYS A 630 -28.09 3.11 -8.96
C CYS A 630 -26.88 3.73 -8.25
N ALA A 631 -27.11 4.80 -7.49
CA ALA A 631 -26.09 5.45 -6.69
C ALA A 631 -25.64 4.55 -5.51
N GLY A 632 -24.35 4.22 -5.44
CA GLY A 632 -23.81 3.45 -4.32
C GLY A 632 -24.12 1.96 -4.30
N CYS A 633 -24.76 1.39 -5.34
CA CYS A 633 -25.04 -0.02 -5.45
C CYS A 633 -24.14 -0.71 -6.47
N TYR A 634 -23.94 -2.02 -6.30
CA TYR A 634 -23.46 -2.89 -7.36
C TYR A 634 -24.67 -3.52 -8.07
N ILE A 635 -24.71 -3.45 -9.40
CA ILE A 635 -25.77 -4.05 -10.20
C ILE A 635 -25.23 -5.36 -10.78
N ALA A 636 -25.91 -6.47 -10.45
CA ALA A 636 -25.65 -7.75 -11.07
C ALA A 636 -26.37 -7.80 -12.42
N VAL A 637 -25.61 -7.79 -13.52
CA VAL A 637 -26.15 -7.91 -14.87
C VAL A 637 -25.86 -9.30 -15.42
N LYS A 638 -26.88 -10.05 -15.84
CA LYS A 638 -26.68 -11.31 -16.56
C LYS A 638 -26.03 -11.00 -17.90
N THR A 639 -24.85 -11.55 -18.16
CA THR A 639 -24.26 -11.53 -19.48
C THR A 639 -25.08 -12.43 -20.40
N ALA A 640 -26.06 -11.87 -21.12
CA ALA A 640 -26.65 -12.57 -22.27
C ALA A 640 -25.59 -12.64 -23.37
N GLY A 641 -25.37 -13.80 -23.95
CA GLY A 641 -24.41 -13.98 -25.02
C GLY A 641 -24.56 -12.90 -26.10
N ALA A 642 -23.50 -12.14 -26.33
CA ALA A 642 -23.15 -11.27 -27.46
C ALA A 642 -24.28 -10.45 -28.17
N ALA A 643 -25.31 -10.02 -27.46
CA ALA A 643 -26.24 -9.02 -27.94
C ALA A 643 -26.49 -7.99 -26.87
N ASP A 644 -26.41 -6.69 -27.20
CA ASP A 644 -26.62 -5.56 -26.30
C ASP A 644 -27.86 -5.80 -25.43
N PRO A 645 -27.74 -5.78 -24.08
CA PRO A 645 -28.90 -5.87 -23.23
C PRO A 645 -29.69 -4.57 -23.29
N GLU A 646 -30.86 -4.59 -23.89
CA GLU A 646 -31.86 -3.54 -23.67
C GLU A 646 -32.19 -3.45 -22.18
N PHE A 647 -31.68 -2.43 -21.54
CA PHE A 647 -31.90 -2.15 -20.13
C PHE A 647 -33.33 -1.70 -19.89
N LYS A 648 -34.18 -2.60 -19.44
CA LYS A 648 -35.51 -2.22 -18.90
C LYS A 648 -35.36 -1.91 -17.42
N ALA A 649 -35.41 -0.61 -17.10
CA ALA A 649 -35.50 -0.13 -15.73
C ALA A 649 -36.81 -0.65 -15.10
N SER A 650 -36.74 -1.65 -14.24
CA SER A 650 -37.85 -2.06 -13.39
C SER A 650 -37.43 -2.00 -11.94
N GLY A 651 -37.98 -1.01 -11.21
CA GLY A 651 -38.06 -0.92 -9.75
C GLY A 651 -36.75 -0.97 -9.00
N ALA A 652 -36.41 0.13 -8.30
CA ALA A 652 -35.31 0.15 -7.34
C ALA A 652 -35.44 -1.01 -6.33
N PRO A 653 -34.42 -1.84 -6.09
CA PRO A 653 -34.45 -2.83 -5.03
C PRO A 653 -34.48 -2.14 -3.66
N ASP A 654 -35.23 -2.70 -2.71
CA ASP A 654 -35.29 -2.27 -1.33
C ASP A 654 -33.88 -2.18 -0.74
N PRO A 655 -33.45 -1.02 -0.20
CA PRO A 655 -32.12 -0.84 0.39
C PRO A 655 -31.82 -1.78 1.56
N LYS A 656 -32.80 -2.48 2.10
CA LYS A 656 -32.64 -3.48 3.17
C LYS A 656 -32.31 -4.88 2.66
N THR A 657 -32.44 -5.13 1.37
CA THR A 657 -32.18 -6.42 0.71
C THR A 657 -30.96 -6.39 -0.22
N ALA A 658 -30.32 -5.24 -0.42
CA ALA A 658 -29.05 -5.10 -1.14
C ALA A 658 -27.89 -5.61 -0.27
N GLY A 659 -27.97 -6.85 0.17
CA GLY A 659 -26.82 -7.55 0.75
C GLY A 659 -25.77 -7.76 -0.34
N VAL A 660 -24.51 -7.55 0.02
CA VAL A 660 -23.36 -7.96 -0.79
C VAL A 660 -23.61 -9.42 -1.21
N PRO A 661 -23.64 -9.76 -2.50
CA PRO A 661 -23.85 -11.13 -2.92
C PRO A 661 -22.76 -12.01 -2.31
N SER A 662 -23.15 -13.06 -1.59
CA SER A 662 -22.23 -14.10 -1.15
C SER A 662 -21.52 -14.68 -2.39
N ALA A 663 -20.30 -15.17 -2.22
CA ALA A 663 -19.34 -15.58 -3.28
C ALA A 663 -19.81 -16.67 -4.28
N GLU A 664 -21.08 -17.02 -4.30
CA GLU A 664 -21.73 -17.85 -5.30
C GLU A 664 -22.39 -16.97 -6.37
N PHE A 665 -21.58 -16.34 -7.22
CA PHE A 665 -22.10 -15.71 -8.41
C PHE A 665 -22.59 -16.79 -9.37
N ALA A 666 -23.85 -16.66 -9.82
CA ALA A 666 -24.30 -17.45 -10.97
C ALA A 666 -23.31 -17.22 -12.13
N ALA A 667 -22.98 -18.28 -12.87
CA ALA A 667 -21.91 -18.32 -13.86
C ALA A 667 -21.93 -17.19 -14.93
N ASP A 668 -22.96 -16.35 -14.97
CA ASP A 668 -23.19 -15.32 -16.00
C ASP A 668 -23.42 -13.90 -15.44
N THR A 669 -22.93 -13.61 -14.23
CA THR A 669 -23.15 -12.30 -13.60
C THR A 669 -21.89 -11.45 -13.60
N VAL A 670 -21.97 -10.21 -14.06
CA VAL A 670 -20.91 -9.19 -14.00
C VAL A 670 -21.36 -8.07 -13.06
N LEU A 671 -20.48 -7.62 -12.18
CA LEU A 671 -20.74 -6.49 -11.29
C LEU A 671 -20.34 -5.18 -11.97
N TYR A 672 -21.20 -4.17 -11.87
CA TYR A 672 -20.93 -2.81 -12.34
C TYR A 672 -21.03 -1.83 -11.19
N LYS A 673 -20.10 -0.88 -11.11
CA LYS A 673 -20.26 0.28 -10.24
C LYS A 673 -21.19 1.30 -10.90
N PRO A 674 -22.16 1.85 -10.17
CA PRO A 674 -23.14 2.78 -10.72
C PRO A 674 -22.55 4.17 -10.94
N THR A 675 -23.22 4.95 -11.80
CA THR A 675 -23.02 6.39 -12.00
C THR A 675 -24.35 7.12 -11.86
N ARG A 676 -24.31 8.43 -11.57
CA ARG A 676 -25.47 9.31 -11.64
C ARG A 676 -25.37 10.08 -12.95
N PRO A 677 -26.38 10.02 -13.83
CA PRO A 677 -26.32 10.70 -15.12
C PRO A 677 -26.46 12.22 -15.04
N ASP A 678 -27.22 12.71 -14.06
CA ASP A 678 -27.51 14.15 -13.93
C ASP A 678 -26.41 14.85 -13.12
N PRO A 679 -26.00 16.07 -13.51
CA PRO A 679 -25.07 16.86 -12.71
C PRO A 679 -25.70 17.27 -11.36
N LEU A 680 -24.87 17.41 -10.34
CA LEU A 680 -25.27 17.77 -8.98
C LEU A 680 -25.59 19.26 -8.85
N VAL A 681 -25.07 20.08 -9.75
CA VAL A 681 -25.22 21.52 -9.82
C VAL A 681 -25.45 21.95 -11.27
N THR A 682 -26.02 23.13 -11.45
CA THR A 682 -26.25 23.70 -12.77
C THR A 682 -24.92 24.05 -13.47
N PRO A 683 -24.84 24.00 -14.83
CA PRO A 683 -23.65 24.39 -15.56
C PRO A 683 -23.20 25.84 -15.27
N GLU A 684 -24.15 26.72 -14.97
CA GLU A 684 -23.90 28.12 -14.60
C GLU A 684 -23.17 28.21 -13.26
N ALA A 685 -23.68 27.53 -12.23
CA ALA A 685 -23.10 27.53 -10.89
C ALA A 685 -21.71 26.86 -10.90
N ASP A 686 -21.55 25.78 -11.69
CA ASP A 686 -20.27 25.11 -11.87
C ASP A 686 -19.23 26.01 -12.54
N TYR A 687 -19.58 26.69 -13.63
CA TYR A 687 -18.71 27.65 -14.30
C TYR A 687 -18.28 28.80 -13.37
N GLU A 688 -19.23 29.36 -12.62
CA GLU A 688 -18.97 30.46 -11.70
C GLU A 688 -18.01 30.07 -10.59
N ILE A 689 -18.24 28.94 -9.92
CA ILE A 689 -17.35 28.48 -8.86
C ILE A 689 -15.96 28.10 -9.40
N LEU A 690 -15.89 27.47 -10.55
CA LEU A 690 -14.64 27.14 -11.24
C LEU A 690 -13.81 28.39 -11.54
N SER A 691 -14.44 29.45 -12.06
CA SER A 691 -13.82 30.76 -12.28
C SER A 691 -13.27 31.39 -10.99
N MET A 692 -14.00 31.26 -9.88
CA MET A 692 -13.54 31.75 -8.57
C MET A 692 -12.35 30.94 -8.05
N MET A 693 -12.35 29.60 -8.20
CA MET A 693 -11.28 28.71 -7.78
C MET A 693 -10.00 28.91 -8.60
N GLN A 694 -10.09 29.29 -9.88
CA GLN A 694 -8.93 29.74 -10.66
C GLN A 694 -8.31 31.01 -10.04
N GLY A 695 -9.13 31.93 -9.56
CA GLY A 695 -8.68 33.14 -8.88
C GLY A 695 -7.89 32.84 -7.59
N VAL A 696 -8.24 31.78 -6.85
CA VAL A 696 -7.47 31.35 -5.65
C VAL A 696 -6.02 31.00 -6.01
N VAL A 697 -5.81 30.39 -7.18
CA VAL A 697 -4.47 30.00 -7.68
C VAL A 697 -3.75 31.21 -8.30
N GLN A 698 -4.45 32.09 -8.99
CA GLN A 698 -3.87 33.20 -9.73
C GLN A 698 -3.44 34.37 -8.84
N GLN A 699 -4.18 34.67 -7.78
CA GLN A 699 -3.98 35.86 -6.96
C GLN A 699 -4.40 35.70 -5.49
N GLY A 700 -4.76 34.50 -5.05
CA GLY A 700 -5.27 34.23 -3.71
C GLY A 700 -4.33 33.37 -2.85
N THR A 701 -4.93 32.66 -1.90
CA THR A 701 -4.21 31.85 -0.91
C THR A 701 -3.43 30.66 -1.50
N GLY A 702 -3.70 30.31 -2.79
CA GLY A 702 -3.00 29.25 -3.53
C GLY A 702 -1.96 29.75 -4.54
N ILE A 703 -1.50 30.99 -4.44
CA ILE A 703 -0.60 31.63 -5.42
C ILE A 703 0.67 30.84 -5.74
N GLU A 704 1.19 30.08 -4.79
CA GLU A 704 2.35 29.19 -4.99
C GLU A 704 2.16 28.22 -6.16
N VAL A 705 0.92 27.81 -6.42
CA VAL A 705 0.56 26.85 -7.48
C VAL A 705 0.61 27.50 -8.88
N ALA A 706 0.51 28.82 -8.97
CA ALA A 706 0.60 29.55 -10.25
C ALA A 706 1.95 29.32 -10.95
N ALA A 707 3.01 29.00 -10.21
CA ALA A 707 4.34 28.68 -10.77
C ALA A 707 4.36 27.50 -11.74
N VAL A 708 3.35 26.64 -11.76
CA VAL A 708 3.20 25.55 -12.76
C VAL A 708 3.01 26.10 -14.18
N GLY A 709 2.46 27.30 -14.33
CA GLY A 709 2.25 27.94 -15.64
C GLY A 709 1.21 27.26 -16.53
N LYS A 710 0.28 26.50 -15.93
CA LYS A 710 -0.83 25.82 -16.61
C LYS A 710 -2.17 26.30 -16.02
N PRO A 711 -3.31 26.13 -16.73
CA PRO A 711 -4.62 26.36 -16.13
C PRO A 711 -4.86 25.42 -14.95
N LEU A 712 -5.01 25.99 -13.75
CA LEU A 712 -5.24 25.27 -12.51
C LEU A 712 -6.30 26.01 -11.68
N ALA A 713 -7.09 25.26 -10.96
CA ALA A 713 -8.06 25.72 -9.98
C ALA A 713 -7.88 24.94 -8.68
N GLY A 714 -8.21 25.56 -7.54
CA GLY A 714 -8.06 24.85 -6.27
C GLY A 714 -8.40 25.70 -5.06
N LYS A 715 -8.23 25.14 -3.87
CA LYS A 715 -8.48 25.80 -2.61
C LYS A 715 -7.55 25.29 -1.53
N THR A 716 -7.05 26.21 -0.72
CA THR A 716 -6.33 25.94 0.52
C THR A 716 -7.30 25.60 1.66
N GLY A 717 -6.92 24.67 2.52
CA GLY A 717 -7.53 24.40 3.80
C GLY A 717 -6.50 24.61 4.92
N THR A 718 -6.92 25.24 5.99
CA THR A 718 -6.13 25.35 7.21
C THR A 718 -7.07 25.25 8.38
N THR A 719 -6.81 24.32 9.28
CA THR A 719 -7.62 24.16 10.49
C THR A 719 -7.16 25.12 11.57
N ASN A 720 -8.02 25.30 12.57
CA ASN A 720 -7.70 26.09 13.73
C ASN A 720 -6.43 25.57 14.42
N ASP A 721 -5.65 26.47 14.99
CA ASP A 721 -4.36 26.18 15.64
C ASP A 721 -3.34 25.54 14.68
N PHE A 722 -3.54 25.67 13.35
CA PHE A 722 -2.65 25.11 12.33
C PHE A 722 -2.38 23.61 12.53
N LYS A 723 -3.40 22.79 12.82
CA LYS A 723 -3.21 21.35 13.05
C LYS A 723 -3.14 20.54 11.77
N ASP A 724 -3.84 20.97 10.72
CA ASP A 724 -3.87 20.38 9.40
C ASP A 724 -3.79 21.44 8.31
N ALA A 725 -2.93 21.21 7.34
CA ALA A 725 -2.74 22.03 6.16
C ALA A 725 -3.16 21.24 4.91
N TRP A 726 -4.14 21.78 4.15
CA TRP A 726 -4.71 21.14 2.97
C TRP A 726 -4.51 21.98 1.72
N PHE A 727 -4.35 21.31 0.59
CA PHE A 727 -4.57 21.88 -0.73
C PHE A 727 -5.25 20.84 -1.61
N VAL A 728 -6.39 21.20 -2.20
CA VAL A 728 -7.08 20.37 -3.18
C VAL A 728 -7.33 21.21 -4.42
N GLY A 729 -7.06 20.66 -5.58
CA GLY A 729 -7.20 21.38 -6.85
C GLY A 729 -7.13 20.44 -8.05
N PHE A 730 -7.24 21.04 -9.23
CA PHE A 730 -7.30 20.30 -10.48
C PHE A 730 -6.84 21.14 -11.67
N SER A 731 -6.47 20.45 -12.74
CA SER A 731 -6.45 20.91 -14.13
C SER A 731 -7.62 20.24 -14.86
N PRO A 732 -7.99 20.64 -16.08
CA PRO A 732 -9.12 20.04 -16.82
C PRO A 732 -9.04 18.51 -17.04
N ASN A 733 -7.92 17.89 -16.73
CA ASN A 733 -7.70 16.45 -16.96
C ASN A 733 -7.14 15.70 -15.75
N LEU A 734 -6.86 16.38 -14.64
CA LEU A 734 -6.21 15.76 -13.50
C LEU A 734 -6.58 16.50 -12.22
N ALA A 735 -7.18 15.79 -11.28
CA ALA A 735 -7.46 16.28 -9.94
C ALA A 735 -6.50 15.68 -8.93
N ALA A 736 -6.03 16.49 -7.98
CA ALA A 736 -5.19 16.02 -6.90
C ALA A 736 -5.49 16.74 -5.59
N GLY A 737 -5.24 16.07 -4.49
CA GLY A 737 -5.39 16.61 -3.16
C GLY A 737 -4.29 16.14 -2.24
N GLY A 738 -3.89 17.00 -1.32
CA GLY A 738 -2.93 16.67 -0.28
C GLY A 738 -3.28 17.33 1.04
N PHE A 739 -2.99 16.64 2.13
CA PHE A 739 -2.96 17.25 3.44
C PHE A 739 -1.72 16.81 4.21
N VAL A 740 -1.30 17.67 5.12
CA VAL A 740 -0.18 17.44 6.02
C VAL A 740 -0.60 17.76 7.44
N GLY A 741 -0.31 16.86 8.37
CA GLY A 741 -0.66 16.98 9.77
C GLY A 741 -0.01 15.90 10.63
N PHE A 742 -0.01 16.06 11.94
CA PHE A 742 0.46 15.02 12.85
C PHE A 742 -0.67 14.00 13.10
N ASP A 743 -0.33 12.72 13.23
CA ASP A 743 -1.30 11.67 13.59
C ASP A 743 -2.03 11.98 14.91
N ASN A 744 -1.29 12.46 15.91
CA ASN A 744 -1.85 13.09 17.10
C ASN A 744 -1.98 14.59 16.85
N PRO A 745 -3.17 15.15 16.60
CA PRO A 745 -3.33 16.53 16.17
C PRO A 745 -2.70 17.54 17.14
N ARG A 746 -1.70 18.26 16.67
CA ARG A 746 -1.02 19.36 17.34
C ARG A 746 -0.64 20.41 16.31
N THR A 747 -0.26 21.59 16.75
CA THR A 747 0.09 22.68 15.83
C THR A 747 1.26 22.29 14.90
N LEU A 748 1.15 22.69 13.65
CA LEU A 748 2.23 22.64 12.67
C LEU A 748 3.27 23.74 12.85
N GLY A 749 2.97 24.73 13.68
CA GLY A 749 3.75 25.95 13.87
C GLY A 749 3.07 27.18 13.29
N ASN A 750 3.58 28.34 13.67
CA ASN A 750 3.02 29.62 13.22
C ASN A 750 3.17 29.77 11.70
N ASN A 751 2.13 30.23 11.03
CA ASN A 751 2.05 30.46 9.58
C ASN A 751 2.17 29.19 8.71
N GLU A 752 2.13 27.98 9.26
CA GLU A 752 2.11 26.73 8.49
C GLU A 752 0.68 26.45 7.97
N THR A 753 0.30 27.24 6.98
CA THR A 753 -1.00 27.16 6.31
C THR A 753 -1.01 26.15 5.15
N GLY A 754 -2.20 25.82 4.64
CA GLY A 754 -2.34 25.01 3.42
C GLY A 754 -1.59 25.58 2.22
N GLY A 755 -1.46 26.92 2.13
CA GLY A 755 -0.69 27.60 1.09
C GLY A 755 0.82 27.38 1.19
N HIS A 756 1.36 27.25 2.43
CA HIS A 756 2.79 27.09 2.67
C HIS A 756 3.26 25.63 2.77
N VAL A 757 2.35 24.71 3.13
CA VAL A 757 2.72 23.30 3.38
C VAL A 757 2.20 22.38 2.27
N ALA A 758 0.89 22.39 1.99
CA ALA A 758 0.28 21.45 1.06
C ALA A 758 0.28 21.94 -0.39
N ALA A 759 0.15 23.26 -0.63
CA ALA A 759 0.17 23.82 -1.99
C ALA A 759 1.50 23.61 -2.73
N PRO A 760 2.70 23.68 -2.10
CA PRO A 760 3.95 23.32 -2.76
C PRO A 760 3.99 21.85 -3.20
N ILE A 761 3.46 20.90 -2.42
CA ILE A 761 3.38 19.47 -2.80
C ILE A 761 2.53 19.31 -4.06
N PHE A 762 1.35 19.92 -4.07
CA PHE A 762 0.47 19.92 -5.23
C PHE A 762 1.13 20.58 -6.46
N ARG A 763 1.78 21.74 -6.28
CA ARG A 763 2.53 22.44 -7.32
C ARG A 763 3.60 21.55 -7.96
N ASP A 764 4.43 20.91 -7.15
CA ASP A 764 5.57 20.12 -7.61
C ASP A 764 5.10 18.85 -8.33
N PHE A 765 4.04 18.22 -7.83
CA PHE A 765 3.37 17.13 -8.53
C PHE A 765 2.82 17.59 -9.88
N MET A 766 1.99 18.66 -9.92
CA MET A 766 1.36 19.14 -11.17
C MET A 766 2.40 19.64 -12.18
N ALA A 767 3.48 20.26 -11.74
CA ALA A 767 4.59 20.68 -12.60
C ALA A 767 5.24 19.48 -13.29
N ALA A 768 5.41 18.35 -12.59
CA ALA A 768 5.95 17.14 -13.16
C ALA A 768 4.93 16.43 -14.08
N ALA A 769 3.70 16.25 -13.63
CA ALA A 769 2.65 15.53 -14.35
C ALA A 769 2.21 16.23 -15.64
N LEU A 770 2.11 17.57 -15.60
CA LEU A 770 1.67 18.37 -16.75
C LEU A 770 2.82 18.89 -17.62
N LYS A 771 4.08 18.50 -17.35
CA LYS A 771 5.27 19.01 -18.05
C LYS A 771 5.15 18.91 -19.57
N ASN A 772 4.70 17.79 -20.07
CA ASN A 772 4.62 17.49 -21.50
C ASN A 772 3.19 17.65 -22.06
N SER A 773 2.21 18.03 -21.24
CA SER A 773 0.83 18.23 -21.67
C SER A 773 0.65 19.65 -22.23
N PRO A 774 -0.12 19.85 -23.31
CA PRO A 774 -0.48 21.19 -23.74
C PRO A 774 -1.32 21.90 -22.65
N PRO A 775 -1.26 23.22 -22.53
CA PRO A 775 -2.15 23.96 -21.65
C PRO A 775 -3.59 23.84 -22.16
N THR A 776 -4.41 23.04 -21.48
CA THR A 776 -5.83 22.86 -21.78
C THR A 776 -6.62 23.89 -21.00
N PRO A 777 -7.39 24.80 -21.62
CA PRO A 777 -8.23 25.74 -20.89
C PRO A 777 -9.41 25.02 -20.23
N PHE A 778 -9.91 25.58 -19.14
CA PHE A 778 -11.20 25.19 -18.58
C PHE A 778 -12.36 25.52 -19.54
N PRO A 779 -13.52 24.84 -19.43
CA PRO A 779 -14.69 25.18 -20.23
C PRO A 779 -15.07 26.66 -20.11
N GLY A 780 -15.48 27.25 -21.20
CA GLY A 780 -16.02 28.62 -21.21
C GLY A 780 -17.43 28.69 -20.59
N PRO A 781 -18.01 29.91 -20.51
CA PRO A 781 -19.35 30.08 -19.98
C PRO A 781 -20.38 29.28 -20.77
N PRO A 782 -21.39 28.66 -20.08
CA PRO A 782 -22.49 27.98 -20.74
C PRO A 782 -23.23 28.92 -21.71
N ALA A 783 -23.85 28.34 -22.73
CA ALA A 783 -24.58 29.12 -23.72
C ALA A 783 -25.70 29.98 -23.13
N THR A 784 -26.25 29.57 -22.02
CA THR A 784 -27.28 30.29 -21.23
C THR A 784 -26.76 31.58 -20.58
N MET A 785 -25.43 31.68 -20.34
CA MET A 785 -24.76 32.87 -19.81
C MET A 785 -24.13 33.74 -20.91
N ALA A 786 -24.11 33.28 -22.15
CA ALA A 786 -23.59 34.08 -23.26
C ALA A 786 -24.45 35.34 -23.42
N PRO A 787 -23.85 36.54 -23.50
CA PRO A 787 -24.63 37.75 -23.75
C PRO A 787 -25.45 37.55 -25.00
N VAL A 788 -26.76 37.76 -24.91
CA VAL A 788 -27.63 37.83 -26.08
C VAL A 788 -27.10 38.99 -26.92
N VAL A 789 -26.30 38.68 -27.94
CA VAL A 789 -25.94 39.64 -29.00
C VAL A 789 -27.27 39.97 -29.67
N ALA A 790 -27.94 41.03 -29.22
CA ALA A 790 -29.12 41.56 -29.91
C ALA A 790 -28.70 41.75 -31.35
N ASN A 791 -29.21 40.92 -32.23
CA ASN A 791 -29.11 41.13 -33.69
C ASN A 791 -29.79 42.46 -34.01
N SER A 792 -29.04 43.54 -33.96
CA SER A 792 -29.42 44.84 -34.49
C SER A 792 -29.33 44.84 -36.03
N ASN A 793 -30.10 43.93 -36.64
CA ASN A 793 -30.37 43.99 -38.07
C ASN A 793 -31.87 44.01 -38.28
N GLN A 794 -32.48 45.18 -38.10
CA GLN A 794 -33.68 45.65 -38.80
C GLN A 794 -34.04 47.05 -38.33
N SER A 795 -33.56 48.06 -39.04
CA SER A 795 -34.36 49.15 -39.52
C SER A 795 -33.44 50.15 -40.23
N GLN A 796 -33.32 49.95 -41.52
CA GLN A 796 -33.01 51.07 -42.45
C GLN A 796 -34.18 52.02 -42.42
N GLN A 797 -34.02 53.23 -41.94
CA GLN A 797 -34.79 54.42 -42.32
C GLN A 797 -33.86 55.51 -42.78
N PRO A 798 -34.26 56.32 -43.75
CA PRO A 798 -33.35 57.03 -44.69
C PRO A 798 -32.80 58.32 -44.08
N GLN A 799 -31.62 58.68 -44.55
CA GLN A 799 -30.89 59.93 -44.39
C GLN A 799 -31.74 61.11 -44.75
N GLN A 800 -31.85 62.09 -43.88
CA GLN A 800 -32.03 63.47 -44.26
C GLN A 800 -30.82 64.26 -43.83
N THR A 801 -30.14 64.73 -44.88
CA THR A 801 -29.10 65.77 -44.92
C THR A 801 -29.60 67.09 -44.46
N TYR A 802 -28.98 67.72 -43.45
CA TYR A 802 -28.87 69.18 -43.37
C TYR A 802 -27.49 69.61 -42.87
N GLY A 803 -26.94 70.54 -43.55
CA GLY A 803 -25.57 70.92 -43.53
C GLY A 803 -25.16 71.96 -42.50
N SER A 804 -23.85 71.95 -42.37
CA SER A 804 -22.91 73.07 -42.13
C SER A 804 -23.23 74.09 -41.02
N THR A 805 -22.30 74.22 -40.09
CA THR A 805 -21.40 75.31 -39.88
C THR A 805 -20.48 75.13 -38.69
N GLN A 806 -19.18 75.14 -38.93
CA GLN A 806 -18.15 75.56 -37.94
C GLN A 806 -18.15 77.11 -37.88
N PRO A 807 -17.57 77.78 -36.85
CA PRO A 807 -16.22 77.59 -36.39
C PRO A 807 -15.93 78.00 -34.88
N GLY A 808 -14.70 77.73 -34.48
CA GLY A 808 -13.94 78.67 -33.62
C GLY A 808 -13.41 78.12 -32.28
N SER A 809 -12.21 77.66 -32.30
CA SER A 809 -10.98 78.00 -31.50
C SER A 809 -11.18 78.49 -30.06
N THR A 810 -10.47 78.01 -29.11
CA THR A 810 -9.10 78.42 -28.69
C THR A 810 -8.68 77.62 -27.44
N ASP A 811 -7.42 77.17 -27.54
CA ASP A 811 -6.35 76.91 -26.54
C ASP A 811 -6.60 77.26 -25.05
N GLN A 812 -6.15 76.43 -24.21
CA GLN A 812 -4.89 76.60 -23.40
C GLN A 812 -4.60 75.43 -22.44
N ALA A 813 -3.35 75.00 -22.60
CA ALA A 813 -2.61 74.15 -21.69
C ALA A 813 -2.28 74.87 -20.36
N VAL A 814 -2.01 74.08 -19.31
CA VAL A 814 -1.01 74.30 -18.23
C VAL A 814 -0.90 73.04 -17.43
N GLN A 815 0.15 72.22 -17.60
CA GLN A 815 1.41 72.03 -16.81
C GLN A 815 1.20 71.61 -15.34
N GLN A 816 1.57 70.37 -15.03
CA GLN A 816 2.71 69.90 -14.17
C GLN A 816 2.91 70.67 -12.85
N GLN A 817 3.02 69.87 -11.78
CA GLN A 817 4.17 69.84 -10.85
C GLN A 817 3.78 68.93 -9.62
N SER A 818 4.50 67.84 -9.44
CA SER A 818 5.72 67.59 -8.65
C SER A 818 5.53 67.38 -7.15
N ARG A 819 6.08 66.26 -6.71
CA ARG A 819 6.34 65.80 -5.33
C ARG A 819 7.05 66.83 -4.45
N PRO A 820 7.04 66.72 -3.11
CA PRO A 820 8.29 66.16 -2.55
C PRO A 820 8.14 65.17 -1.34
N ARG A 821 9.27 64.53 -1.12
CA ARG A 821 9.71 63.67 -0.07
C ARG A 821 9.78 64.30 1.34
N GLY A 822 9.84 63.36 2.34
CA GLY A 822 10.73 63.42 3.49
C GLY A 822 9.98 63.60 4.82
N GLN A 823 10.14 62.80 5.85
CA GLN A 823 11.29 62.52 6.70
C GLN A 823 10.85 61.63 7.83
N ALA A 824 11.74 60.75 8.22
CA ALA A 824 11.68 59.94 9.41
C ALA A 824 11.78 60.77 10.73
N TYR A 825 11.25 60.27 11.78
CA TYR A 825 11.76 60.38 13.13
C TYR A 825 11.48 59.11 13.95
N ALA A 826 12.49 58.75 14.69
CA ALA A 826 12.62 57.60 15.55
C ALA A 826 12.15 57.94 17.00
N ASP A 827 12.03 56.82 17.75
CA ASP A 827 12.12 56.67 19.21
C ASP A 827 10.92 57.12 20.08
N ASP A 828 10.30 56.17 20.74
CA ASP A 828 10.47 55.86 22.17
C ASP A 828 9.46 54.80 22.65
N ASP A 829 9.95 53.73 23.25
CA ASP A 829 9.29 52.79 24.16
C ASP A 829 9.20 53.46 25.54
N PRO A 830 8.24 53.23 26.47
CA PRO A 830 8.07 51.92 27.08
C PRO A 830 6.64 51.55 27.58
N GLY A 831 6.38 50.22 27.59
CA GLY A 831 5.78 49.52 28.70
C GLY A 831 4.34 49.75 29.05
N ALA A 832 3.49 48.75 28.71
CA ALA A 832 2.49 48.19 29.65
C ALA A 832 1.78 46.99 28.99
N GLY A 833 2.13 45.80 29.43
CA GLY A 833 1.37 44.62 29.14
C GLY A 833 0.04 44.68 29.81
N SER A 834 -1.01 44.32 29.07
CA SER A 834 -2.28 43.89 29.69
C SER A 834 -3.10 43.03 28.73
N SER A 835 -3.25 41.72 29.08
CA SER A 835 -4.55 41.07 29.11
C SER A 835 -5.41 41.03 27.80
N GLN A 836 -4.85 40.78 26.63
CA GLN A 836 -5.68 40.37 25.50
C GLN A 836 -5.58 38.88 25.16
N ASP A 837 -4.56 38.18 25.67
CA ASP A 837 -4.37 36.74 25.40
C ASP A 837 -5.29 35.82 26.19
N GLU A 838 -5.85 36.29 27.34
CA GLU A 838 -6.84 35.50 28.08
C GLU A 838 -8.26 35.55 27.51
N ALA A 839 -8.61 36.55 26.72
CA ALA A 839 -9.92 36.65 26.11
C ALA A 839 -10.07 35.81 24.85
N ASN A 840 -8.98 35.56 24.11
CA ASN A 840 -8.99 34.73 22.90
C ASN A 840 -8.97 33.22 23.21
N ALA A 841 -8.54 32.79 24.38
CA ALA A 841 -8.57 31.41 24.82
C ALA A 841 -9.96 30.88 25.20
N ARG A 842 -10.96 31.77 25.39
CA ARG A 842 -12.30 31.39 25.85
C ARG A 842 -13.34 31.18 24.74
N GLY A 843 -13.02 31.44 23.48
CA GLY A 843 -13.95 31.32 22.32
C GLY A 843 -14.05 29.96 21.65
N TRP A 844 -13.21 28.97 22.02
CA TRP A 844 -13.01 27.76 21.25
C TRP A 844 -13.49 26.47 21.94
N TYR A 845 -14.48 26.54 22.81
CA TYR A 845 -14.97 25.38 23.57
C TYR A 845 -15.88 24.42 22.77
N SER A 846 -16.25 24.70 21.51
CA SER A 846 -17.40 24.00 20.90
C SER A 846 -17.13 22.59 20.39
N TYR A 847 -15.94 22.27 19.87
CA TYR A 847 -15.72 20.98 19.19
C TYR A 847 -15.31 19.85 20.14
N ASP A 848 -14.47 20.12 21.11
CA ASP A 848 -14.12 19.10 22.12
C ASP A 848 -15.29 18.81 23.06
N GLN A 849 -16.16 19.81 23.32
CA GLN A 849 -17.41 19.59 24.03
C GLN A 849 -18.42 18.78 23.17
N TYR A 850 -18.48 19.00 21.85
CA TYR A 850 -19.27 18.19 20.93
C TYR A 850 -18.79 16.73 20.87
N ARG A 851 -17.50 16.48 20.82
CA ARG A 851 -16.95 15.12 20.95
C ARG A 851 -17.24 14.48 22.32
N GLN A 852 -17.18 15.24 23.38
CA GLN A 852 -17.48 14.74 24.73
C GLN A 852 -18.99 14.56 24.95
N SER A 853 -19.87 15.40 24.36
CA SER A 853 -21.32 15.23 24.45
C SER A 853 -21.80 14.03 23.63
N ASN A 854 -21.22 13.78 22.44
CA ASN A 854 -21.53 12.59 21.66
C ASN A 854 -21.03 11.28 22.29
N ARG A 855 -19.92 11.32 23.05
CA ARG A 855 -19.50 10.18 23.88
C ARG A 855 -20.43 9.95 25.10
N ARG A 856 -21.14 10.99 25.57
CA ARG A 856 -22.13 10.86 26.67
C ARG A 856 -23.49 10.41 26.17
N ASN A 857 -23.85 10.65 24.92
CA ASN A 857 -25.12 10.25 24.31
C ASN A 857 -25.09 8.96 23.49
N ALA A 858 -23.93 8.30 23.35
CA ALA A 858 -23.90 6.93 22.90
C ALA A 858 -24.61 6.06 23.94
N PRO A 859 -25.57 5.20 23.56
CA PRO A 859 -26.21 4.31 24.51
C PRO A 859 -25.13 3.49 25.21
N ARG A 860 -25.07 3.62 26.54
CA ARG A 860 -24.28 2.73 27.37
C ARG A 860 -24.75 1.32 27.06
N ALA A 861 -23.86 0.49 26.57
CA ALA A 861 -24.01 -0.95 26.62
C ALA A 861 -24.03 -1.36 28.10
N GLN A 862 -25.21 -1.28 28.69
CA GLN A 862 -25.55 -2.01 29.92
C GLN A 862 -26.25 -3.27 29.47
N ASP A 863 -25.81 -4.42 30.05
CA ASP A 863 -26.33 -5.77 29.85
C ASP A 863 -25.75 -6.58 28.69
N ALA A 864 -24.44 -6.85 28.78
CA ALA A 864 -23.82 -8.01 28.15
C ALA A 864 -23.36 -9.01 29.23
N ASN A 865 -24.32 -9.48 30.06
CA ASN A 865 -24.14 -10.64 30.91
C ASN A 865 -25.34 -11.59 30.76
N GLN A 866 -25.53 -12.10 29.53
CA GLN A 866 -26.28 -13.30 29.25
C GLN A 866 -25.44 -14.17 28.31
N PRO A 867 -25.26 -15.47 28.63
CA PRO A 867 -24.46 -16.37 27.81
C PRO A 867 -25.16 -16.59 26.46
N ALA A 868 -24.43 -16.29 25.41
CA ALA A 868 -24.85 -16.55 24.04
C ALA A 868 -25.12 -18.06 23.88
N ARG A 869 -26.32 -18.40 23.45
CA ARG A 869 -26.69 -19.74 23.02
C ARG A 869 -25.83 -20.12 21.81
N ALA A 870 -25.04 -21.13 21.97
CA ALA A 870 -24.21 -21.72 20.92
C ALA A 870 -25.09 -22.19 19.73
N TYR A 871 -24.82 -21.71 18.54
CA TYR A 871 -25.19 -22.35 17.30
C TYR A 871 -24.16 -23.45 17.01
N PRO A 872 -24.55 -24.69 16.70
CA PRO A 872 -23.61 -25.74 16.34
C PRO A 872 -23.19 -25.60 14.87
N GLY A 873 -21.89 -25.41 14.63
CA GLY A 873 -21.37 -25.45 13.26
C GLY A 873 -20.09 -24.70 12.92
N ALA A 874 -19.39 -24.12 13.88
CA ALA A 874 -18.07 -23.56 13.61
C ALA A 874 -17.00 -24.51 14.14
N ALA A 875 -16.40 -25.29 13.27
CA ALA A 875 -15.21 -26.07 13.58
C ALA A 875 -14.04 -25.11 13.81
N GLN A 876 -13.51 -25.11 15.03
CA GLN A 876 -12.29 -24.44 15.41
C GLN A 876 -11.11 -25.02 14.61
N TYR A 877 -10.57 -24.22 13.66
CA TYR A 877 -9.21 -24.44 13.19
C TYR A 877 -8.25 -23.77 14.17
N GLN A 878 -7.79 -24.52 15.15
CA GLN A 878 -6.60 -24.16 15.92
C GLN A 878 -5.40 -24.38 15.00
N ASN A 879 -4.67 -23.30 14.72
CA ASN A 879 -3.34 -23.31 14.12
C ASN A 879 -2.38 -24.06 15.06
N GLN A 880 -2.08 -25.30 14.72
CA GLN A 880 -0.89 -25.96 15.25
C GLN A 880 0.26 -25.68 14.29
N ALA A 881 1.27 -24.99 14.81
CA ALA A 881 2.58 -24.94 14.18
C ALA A 881 3.09 -26.37 13.96
N PRO A 882 3.82 -26.65 12.86
CA PRO A 882 4.40 -27.96 12.67
C PRO A 882 5.36 -28.26 13.83
N PRO A 883 5.36 -29.47 14.38
CA PRO A 883 6.23 -29.83 15.50
C PRO A 883 7.69 -29.62 15.11
N SER A 884 8.41 -28.95 15.98
CA SER A 884 9.85 -28.81 15.95
C SER A 884 10.49 -30.17 16.29
N GLU A 885 10.45 -31.11 15.39
CA GLU A 885 11.24 -32.33 15.45
C GLU A 885 12.28 -32.28 14.36
N TYR A 886 13.49 -32.50 14.80
CA TYR A 886 14.77 -32.73 14.08
C TYR A 886 15.84 -31.65 14.28
N MET A 887 16.35 -31.57 15.50
CA MET A 887 17.74 -31.24 15.76
C MET A 887 18.38 -32.43 16.43
N ASP A 888 19.12 -33.20 15.67
CA ASP A 888 20.26 -33.98 16.14
C ASP A 888 21.21 -34.15 14.95
N GLY A 889 22.31 -33.43 15.01
CA GLY A 889 23.48 -33.65 14.15
C GLY A 889 24.41 -34.65 14.85
N PRO A 890 25.23 -35.40 14.11
CA PRO A 890 26.15 -36.36 14.71
C PRO A 890 27.48 -35.74 15.13
N ASP A 891 27.89 -36.15 16.32
CA ASP A 891 29.20 -36.48 16.85
C ASP A 891 30.41 -35.56 16.69
N GLY A 892 31.02 -35.41 17.86
CA GLY A 892 32.44 -35.22 17.99
C GLY A 892 32.89 -34.79 19.37
N SER A 893 33.02 -35.77 20.27
CA SER A 893 34.02 -35.97 21.34
C SER A 893 34.58 -34.78 22.15
N ASP A 894 34.52 -35.06 23.47
CA ASP A 894 35.54 -34.84 24.50
C ASP A 894 35.70 -33.48 25.19
N ALA A 895 35.40 -33.49 26.45
CA ALA A 895 36.24 -33.32 27.63
C ALA A 895 35.65 -32.46 28.74
N GLN A 896 35.27 -33.20 29.82
CA GLN A 896 35.61 -33.01 31.24
C GLN A 896 35.33 -31.62 31.94
N ARG A 897 34.39 -31.76 32.92
CA ARG A 897 34.49 -31.33 34.34
C ARG A 897 34.81 -29.87 34.66
N HIS A 898 33.93 -29.18 35.37
CA HIS A 898 34.07 -29.01 36.83
C HIS A 898 32.79 -28.37 37.42
N ARG A 899 32.48 -28.85 38.65
CA ARG A 899 31.48 -28.40 39.59
C ARG A 899 31.76 -27.00 40.13
N GLY A 900 30.67 -26.41 40.68
CA GLY A 900 30.79 -25.32 41.65
C GLY A 900 29.42 -24.64 41.87
N GLU A 901 28.79 -25.07 42.95
CA GLU A 901 27.70 -24.46 43.71
C GLU A 901 27.94 -22.96 43.97
N ASP A 902 26.87 -22.15 43.99
CA ASP A 902 26.36 -21.49 45.20
C ASP A 902 25.26 -20.47 44.90
N ARG A 903 24.14 -20.63 45.62
CA ARG A 903 23.19 -19.55 45.97
C ARG A 903 23.67 -19.00 47.33
N PRO A 904 23.22 -17.85 47.90
CA PRO A 904 22.00 -17.05 47.70
C PRO A 904 22.21 -15.52 47.88
N THR A 905 21.26 -14.67 47.70
CA THR A 905 20.55 -13.85 48.69
C THR A 905 19.85 -12.63 48.08
N ARG A 906 18.67 -12.39 48.61
CA ARG A 906 17.77 -11.24 48.36
C ARG A 906 18.41 -9.92 48.79
N THR A 907 18.03 -8.84 48.03
CA THR A 907 17.69 -7.57 48.70
C THR A 907 16.67 -6.77 47.83
N TYR A 908 15.60 -6.36 48.53
CA TYR A 908 14.56 -5.46 48.01
C TYR A 908 15.11 -4.05 47.79
N LEU A 909 14.73 -3.40 46.72
CA LEU A 909 14.45 -1.95 46.75
C LEU A 909 13.45 -1.58 45.65
N ARG A 910 12.46 -0.83 46.08
CA ARG A 910 11.33 -0.19 45.45
C ARG A 910 11.80 0.84 44.37
N GLN A 911 11.16 0.94 43.17
CA GLN A 911 10.33 2.08 42.81
C GLN A 911 10.03 2.17 41.32
N GLN A 912 8.74 2.36 41.09
CA GLN A 912 7.98 3.17 40.13
C GLN A 912 8.09 2.89 38.62
N PRO A 913 6.92 3.02 37.92
CA PRO A 913 6.68 2.41 36.62
C PRO A 913 7.11 3.36 35.49
N ALA A 914 7.91 2.84 34.60
CA ALA A 914 8.06 3.39 33.26
C ALA A 914 6.94 2.81 32.39
N TYR A 915 6.34 3.66 31.59
CA TYR A 915 5.35 3.34 30.57
C TYR A 915 5.91 2.26 29.64
N ALA A 916 5.16 1.15 29.56
CA ALA A 916 5.43 0.08 28.62
C ALA A 916 5.02 0.52 27.21
N ASP A 917 5.97 0.43 26.31
CA ASP A 917 5.73 0.37 24.88
C ASP A 917 4.90 -0.87 24.52
N GLY A 918 3.97 -0.67 23.58
CA GLY A 918 2.97 -1.63 23.20
C GLY A 918 3.53 -2.95 22.68
N ASP A 919 2.87 -3.97 23.11
CA ASP A 919 3.04 -5.38 22.83
C ASP A 919 3.11 -5.70 21.34
N ASP A 920 4.24 -6.29 20.94
CA ASP A 920 4.28 -7.22 19.82
C ASP A 920 3.36 -8.40 20.14
N ASP A 921 2.23 -8.50 19.46
CA ASP A 921 1.36 -9.68 19.54
C ASP A 921 2.11 -10.89 18.92
N PRO A 922 2.51 -11.89 19.70
CA PRO A 922 3.18 -13.08 19.18
C PRO A 922 2.28 -13.98 18.32
N ASN A 923 0.98 -13.64 18.20
CA ASN A 923 -0.02 -14.42 17.45
C ASN A 923 -0.41 -13.79 16.10
N ALA A 924 0.22 -12.72 15.64
CA ALA A 924 0.01 -12.26 14.29
C ALA A 924 0.48 -13.31 13.28
N PRO A 925 -0.37 -13.75 12.35
CA PRO A 925 -0.02 -14.82 11.45
C PRO A 925 1.18 -14.41 10.60
N ALA A 926 2.17 -15.29 10.52
CA ALA A 926 3.46 -15.11 9.82
C ALA A 926 3.33 -14.78 8.30
N ARG A 927 2.11 -14.64 7.79
CA ARG A 927 1.74 -14.37 6.40
C ARG A 927 1.92 -12.92 5.97
N TYR A 928 2.10 -11.99 6.90
CA TYR A 928 2.20 -10.55 6.61
C TYR A 928 3.57 -9.94 6.89
N ARG A 929 4.58 -10.76 7.17
CA ARG A 929 5.93 -10.25 7.37
C ARG A 929 6.61 -9.99 6.02
N ARG A 930 6.65 -8.67 5.69
CA ARG A 930 7.54 -7.98 4.78
C ARG A 930 7.22 -8.09 3.28
N TYR A 931 6.41 -7.20 2.85
CA TYR A 931 6.62 -6.52 1.60
C TYR A 931 7.62 -5.38 1.86
N VAL A 932 8.88 -5.58 1.50
CA VAL A 932 9.90 -4.52 1.51
C VAL A 932 10.16 -4.17 0.06
N PRO A 933 9.76 -2.98 -0.41
CA PRO A 933 10.16 -2.53 -1.74
C PRO A 933 11.64 -2.13 -1.69
N THR A 934 12.52 -2.84 -2.40
CA THR A 934 13.86 -2.34 -2.71
C THR A 934 13.79 -1.63 -4.06
N ALA A 935 14.18 -0.35 -4.08
CA ALA A 935 14.33 0.38 -5.32
C ALA A 935 15.42 -0.26 -6.21
N PRO A 936 15.23 -0.32 -7.53
CA PRO A 936 16.26 -0.82 -8.42
C PRO A 936 17.48 0.11 -8.42
N PRO A 937 18.71 -0.42 -8.53
CA PRO A 937 19.87 0.44 -8.72
C PRO A 937 19.75 1.14 -10.08
N TYR A 938 19.89 2.45 -10.10
CA TYR A 938 20.00 3.23 -11.32
C TYR A 938 21.07 2.63 -12.24
N GLY A 939 20.65 2.16 -13.41
CA GLY A 939 21.51 1.62 -14.43
C GLY A 939 22.54 2.64 -14.87
N ARG A 940 23.80 2.24 -14.85
CA ARG A 940 24.89 2.96 -15.54
C ARG A 940 24.50 3.11 -17.01
N ALA A 941 24.56 4.32 -17.51
CA ALA A 941 24.49 4.63 -18.94
C ALA A 941 25.55 3.81 -19.68
N VAL A 942 25.13 2.96 -20.57
CA VAL A 942 26.00 2.30 -21.54
C VAL A 942 26.35 3.33 -22.60
N PRO A 943 27.63 3.60 -22.92
CA PRO A 943 27.98 4.49 -24.01
C PRO A 943 27.58 3.80 -25.33
N GLY A 944 26.77 4.48 -26.12
CA GLY A 944 26.42 4.08 -27.48
C GLY A 944 27.65 4.03 -28.39
N PRO A 945 27.65 3.18 -29.42
CA PRO A 945 28.78 3.08 -30.34
C PRO A 945 28.96 4.35 -31.17
N ALA A 946 30.19 4.83 -31.19
CA ALA A 946 30.64 5.93 -32.07
C ALA A 946 30.49 5.51 -33.54
N TYR A 947 29.65 6.21 -34.28
CA TYR A 947 29.70 6.21 -35.74
C TYR A 947 30.71 7.29 -36.21
N GLY A 948 31.77 6.77 -36.82
CA GLY A 948 32.80 7.55 -37.50
C GLY A 948 32.24 8.26 -38.71
N GLY A 949 32.75 9.49 -38.93
CA GLY A 949 32.35 10.36 -39.97
C GLY A 949 32.95 10.10 -41.34
N GLY A 950 32.35 10.78 -42.26
CA GLY A 950 32.97 11.30 -43.47
C GLY A 950 32.26 10.93 -44.77
N PRO A 951 32.47 11.60 -45.89
CA PRO A 951 32.38 13.01 -46.13
C PRO A 951 31.42 13.38 -47.30
N ASN A 952 31.10 14.68 -47.41
CA ASN A 952 30.59 15.47 -48.52
C ASN A 952 30.30 14.81 -49.89
N ALA A 953 29.11 15.16 -50.47
CA ALA A 953 29.02 15.81 -51.81
C ALA A 953 27.56 16.21 -52.11
N ASP A 954 27.41 17.45 -52.36
CA ASP A 954 26.53 18.18 -53.32
C ASP A 954 25.28 17.45 -53.90
N GLN A 955 24.08 17.89 -53.62
CA GLN A 955 23.13 18.67 -54.44
C GLN A 955 21.85 18.92 -53.65
#